data_78c5ac2a4f5847ca95410f7b0522ccac
#
_entry.id   78c5ac2a4f5847ca95410f7b0522ccac
#
_cell.length_a   1.000
_cell.length_b   1.000
_cell.length_c   1.000
_cell.angle_alpha   90.00
_cell.angle_beta   90.00
_cell.angle_gamma   90.00
#
_symmetry.space_group_name_H-M   'P 1'
#
loop_
_entity.id
_entity.type
_entity.pdbx_description
1 polymer ?
#
loop_
_entity_poly.entity_id
_entity_poly.type
_entity_poly.pdbx_seq_one_letter_code
_entity_poly.pdbx_strand_id
1 'polypeptide(L)'
;MEMPDEVLARLWNEIDWTAAEKKLAELQAQLTLAAFRQDSKEIERVQKRIVRNLDVKCLAVRHVVQHTSSPGVDGVKWRTPAEQMRAAMSLTSKNYHAAPLRQIIIRDKKGKERRPNLPTYYDRAMNVLYAYSLIPVAEAIGDRKSFAFRKGRSTQDAHAYILEALKGKNAPPIIVCTDIKACYAHIQHSWIIQHTPMDKRVLSEMLRAGIVFAGELFPAEEQGISEGANLSPHIANIVLDGLQKFIFHGLYRDDEPSDYSNGNMVRFCDDIFVTVRSMDTANQVLELIKTFLAQRGLSMSDEKTRICNIEDGFTIMSRTYIRKDGIVYSYPSDTAVERFIGELRVFIATNKKSQRDLIRSLNSRLKGWAEYHRYSDAGDAFRRVDAAVQTALWESAVEKHPNMQLAKIKSKYWYKDRDGSYWYALPDDKTVRVVRLADTLLIMQDKVKTNANPFLDLEYTEKRTHEREIKNVSGPYRAIWERQNGRCYYCGRPILPDQPRTTVPLDLSRPPSVRNSAYVHQICALSETEVIRTDKDISYLRPFDVMSILENIARQMDTPVRAKPPIGPDWKYHKLKQYFSKCSAASVTLTFREIEKLGGVPLPETARRSKQWWYPRKEYNRIAEAWITEGYYMKKLNLNDGKITFHRDGEGVSKLRIPDVIAKGLLPDNAVFELETFMDYIIKKYGLQ
;
A
#
# COMPACT_ATOMS: atom_id res chain seq x y z
N MET A 1 -2.48 36.84 14.86
CA MET A 1 -1.08 36.76 15.36
C MET A 1 -0.52 35.47 14.80
N GLU A 2 0.53 35.54 13.96
CA GLU A 2 1.19 34.33 13.44
C GLU A 2 1.95 33.63 14.57
N MET A 3 1.90 32.33 14.58
CA MET A 3 2.59 31.50 15.58
C MET A 3 4.12 31.61 15.36
N PRO A 4 4.94 31.83 16.41
CA PRO A 4 6.40 31.89 16.26
C PRO A 4 7.01 30.62 15.66
N ASP A 5 8.09 30.76 14.90
CA ASP A 5 8.77 29.64 14.23
C ASP A 5 9.25 28.56 15.20
N GLU A 6 9.70 28.94 16.39
CA GLU A 6 10.13 28.01 17.44
C GLU A 6 8.96 27.11 17.91
N VAL A 7 7.76 27.69 18.05
CA VAL A 7 6.56 26.95 18.44
C VAL A 7 6.15 26.00 17.32
N LEU A 8 6.15 26.48 16.07
CA LEU A 8 5.82 25.64 14.91
C LEU A 8 6.81 24.49 14.73
N ALA A 9 8.11 24.76 14.90
CA ALA A 9 9.16 23.74 14.83
C ALA A 9 8.99 22.69 15.93
N ARG A 10 8.70 23.10 17.15
CA ARG A 10 8.41 22.18 18.26
C ARG A 10 7.21 21.30 17.95
N LEU A 11 6.08 21.88 17.54
CA LEU A 11 4.86 21.13 17.16
C LEU A 11 5.13 20.08 16.08
N TRP A 12 5.95 20.42 15.07
CA TRP A 12 6.33 19.46 14.03
C TRP A 12 7.19 18.31 14.55
N ASN A 13 8.16 18.61 15.40
CA ASN A 13 9.10 17.62 15.96
C ASN A 13 8.43 16.69 16.98
N GLU A 14 7.37 17.16 17.65
CA GLU A 14 6.58 16.39 18.62
C GLU A 14 5.49 15.52 17.98
N ILE A 15 5.31 15.56 16.64
CA ILE A 15 4.29 14.73 15.97
C ILE A 15 4.56 13.24 16.19
N ASP A 16 3.61 12.53 16.77
CA ASP A 16 3.58 11.06 16.74
C ASP A 16 3.12 10.60 15.35
N TRP A 17 4.10 10.39 14.46
CA TRP A 17 3.86 9.93 13.09
C TRP A 17 3.13 8.61 13.01
N THR A 18 3.32 7.79 14.01
CA THR A 18 2.66 6.49 14.14
C THR A 18 1.17 6.63 14.43
N ALA A 19 0.83 7.50 15.37
CA ALA A 19 -0.57 7.81 15.66
C ALA A 19 -1.24 8.47 14.46
N ALA A 20 -0.53 9.38 13.76
CA ALA A 20 -1.02 10.01 12.54
C ALA A 20 -1.31 9.00 11.41
N GLU A 21 -0.38 8.07 11.15
CA GLU A 21 -0.56 7.00 10.14
C GLU A 21 -1.71 6.05 10.53
N LYS A 22 -1.82 5.68 11.80
CA LYS A 22 -2.93 4.87 12.30
C LYS A 22 -4.26 5.58 12.11
N LYS A 23 -4.33 6.87 12.44
CA LYS A 23 -5.53 7.69 12.25
C LYS A 23 -5.97 7.74 10.79
N LEU A 24 -5.02 7.94 9.87
CA LEU A 24 -5.30 7.89 8.44
C LEU A 24 -5.82 6.50 8.01
N ALA A 25 -5.19 5.42 8.46
CA ALA A 25 -5.60 4.05 8.14
C ALA A 25 -7.03 3.74 8.62
N GLU A 26 -7.40 4.17 9.84
CA GLU A 26 -8.76 4.04 10.38
C GLU A 26 -9.79 4.78 9.51
N LEU A 27 -9.49 6.02 9.12
CA LEU A 27 -10.37 6.80 8.25
C LEU A 27 -10.48 6.20 6.85
N GLN A 28 -9.40 5.66 6.31
CA GLN A 28 -9.39 4.99 5.01
C GLN A 28 -10.18 3.68 5.04
N ALA A 29 -10.14 2.93 6.13
CA ALA A 29 -10.97 1.74 6.31
C ALA A 29 -12.47 2.10 6.35
N GLN A 30 -12.85 3.13 7.13
CA GLN A 30 -14.23 3.64 7.17
C GLN A 30 -14.71 4.09 5.78
N LEU A 31 -13.85 4.80 5.04
CA LEU A 31 -14.15 5.27 3.69
C LEU A 31 -14.35 4.11 2.70
N THR A 32 -13.52 3.07 2.80
CA THR A 32 -13.65 1.87 1.98
C THR A 32 -14.99 1.16 2.25
N LEU A 33 -15.38 1.03 3.51
CA LEU A 33 -16.67 0.42 3.88
C LEU A 33 -17.86 1.24 3.36
N ALA A 34 -17.78 2.56 3.46
CA ALA A 34 -18.82 3.45 2.90
C ALA A 34 -18.91 3.30 1.36
N ALA A 35 -17.76 3.13 0.68
CA ALA A 35 -17.72 2.92 -0.76
C ALA A 35 -18.34 1.56 -1.16
N PHE A 36 -18.08 0.48 -0.42
CA PHE A 36 -18.75 -0.81 -0.65
C PHE A 36 -20.26 -0.75 -0.46
N ARG A 37 -20.73 0.05 0.50
CA ARG A 37 -22.17 0.29 0.74
C ARG A 37 -22.78 1.26 -0.28
N GLN A 38 -21.98 1.87 -1.14
CA GLN A 38 -22.39 2.94 -2.06
C GLN A 38 -23.07 4.14 -1.36
N ASP A 39 -22.68 4.39 -0.11
CA ASP A 39 -23.20 5.49 0.70
C ASP A 39 -22.45 6.79 0.36
N SER A 40 -22.96 7.52 -0.62
CA SER A 40 -22.36 8.77 -1.10
C SER A 40 -22.25 9.85 -0.01
N LYS A 41 -23.21 9.91 0.94
CA LYS A 41 -23.19 10.88 2.03
C LYS A 41 -22.08 10.56 3.02
N GLU A 42 -21.94 9.29 3.37
CA GLU A 42 -20.87 8.84 4.28
C GLU A 42 -19.50 8.96 3.62
N ILE A 43 -19.37 8.63 2.33
CA ILE A 43 -18.14 8.86 1.55
C ILE A 43 -17.71 10.32 1.67
N GLU A 44 -18.61 11.26 1.35
CA GLU A 44 -18.31 12.69 1.42
C GLU A 44 -17.94 13.14 2.85
N ARG A 45 -18.64 12.62 3.86
CA ARG A 45 -18.40 12.94 5.27
C ARG A 45 -17.02 12.51 5.72
N VAL A 46 -16.62 11.27 5.39
CA VAL A 46 -15.30 10.73 5.78
C VAL A 46 -14.19 11.40 4.99
N GLN A 47 -14.38 11.67 3.69
CA GLN A 47 -13.41 12.42 2.88
C GLN A 47 -13.15 13.81 3.47
N LYS A 48 -14.20 14.55 3.89
CA LYS A 48 -14.05 15.83 4.58
C LYS A 48 -13.29 15.71 5.90
N ARG A 49 -13.48 14.60 6.65
CA ARG A 49 -12.70 14.34 7.88
C ARG A 49 -11.23 14.11 7.57
N ILE A 50 -10.90 13.34 6.53
CA ILE A 50 -9.52 13.10 6.11
C ILE A 50 -8.83 14.42 5.76
N VAL A 51 -9.40 15.22 4.85
CA VAL A 51 -8.75 16.43 4.35
C VAL A 51 -8.69 17.58 5.38
N ARG A 52 -9.51 17.55 6.43
CA ARG A 52 -9.48 18.55 7.52
C ARG A 52 -8.60 18.15 8.69
N ASN A 53 -8.25 16.88 8.84
CA ASN A 53 -7.46 16.38 9.96
C ASN A 53 -6.02 16.89 9.86
N LEU A 54 -5.50 17.50 10.94
CA LEU A 54 -4.16 18.09 10.96
C LEU A 54 -3.06 17.01 10.83
N ASP A 55 -3.21 15.86 11.49
CA ASP A 55 -2.23 14.77 11.40
C ASP A 55 -2.09 14.29 9.95
N VAL A 56 -3.23 14.17 9.23
CA VAL A 56 -3.23 13.75 7.82
C VAL A 56 -2.61 14.82 6.91
N LYS A 57 -2.83 16.10 7.21
CA LYS A 57 -2.15 17.20 6.51
C LYS A 57 -0.64 17.17 6.75
N CYS A 58 -0.20 16.90 7.97
CA CYS A 58 1.22 16.70 8.29
C CYS A 58 1.82 15.52 7.53
N LEU A 59 1.09 14.39 7.41
CA LEU A 59 1.51 13.26 6.57
C LEU A 59 1.67 13.65 5.10
N ALA A 60 0.76 14.45 4.54
CA ALA A 60 0.83 14.92 3.16
C ALA A 60 2.05 15.84 2.94
N VAL A 61 2.32 16.77 3.84
CA VAL A 61 3.51 17.64 3.80
C VAL A 61 4.79 16.81 3.91
N ARG A 62 4.87 15.86 4.88
CA ARG A 62 6.00 14.95 5.05
C ARG A 62 6.27 14.16 3.77
N HIS A 63 5.23 13.63 3.14
CA HIS A 63 5.35 12.91 1.87
C HIS A 63 5.99 13.77 0.78
N VAL A 64 5.53 15.02 0.60
CA VAL A 64 6.09 15.93 -0.41
C VAL A 64 7.55 16.26 -0.14
N VAL A 65 7.90 16.55 1.11
CA VAL A 65 9.30 16.88 1.48
C VAL A 65 10.25 15.70 1.23
N GLN A 66 9.81 14.48 1.52
CA GLN A 66 10.63 13.28 1.36
C GLN A 66 10.81 12.84 -0.10
N HIS A 67 9.81 13.10 -0.97
CA HIS A 67 9.81 12.57 -2.35
C HIS A 67 10.02 13.64 -3.42
N THR A 68 10.21 14.91 -3.04
CA THR A 68 10.30 16.01 -3.98
C THR A 68 11.57 16.84 -3.77
N SER A 69 12.31 17.07 -4.86
CA SER A 69 13.52 17.88 -4.83
C SER A 69 13.40 19.22 -5.57
N SER A 70 12.51 19.30 -6.56
CA SER A 70 12.37 20.47 -7.42
C SER A 70 11.14 21.31 -7.08
N PRO A 71 11.25 22.65 -6.94
CA PRO A 71 10.12 23.52 -6.66
C PRO A 71 9.22 23.70 -7.88
N GLY A 72 8.00 24.18 -7.65
CA GLY A 72 7.08 24.62 -8.68
C GLY A 72 7.43 25.99 -9.25
N VAL A 73 6.42 26.68 -9.77
CA VAL A 73 6.53 28.03 -10.36
C VAL A 73 6.91 29.08 -9.32
N ASP A 74 6.53 28.88 -8.06
CA ASP A 74 6.77 29.77 -6.92
C ASP A 74 8.21 29.70 -6.36
N GLY A 75 9.01 28.71 -6.76
CA GLY A 75 10.36 28.47 -6.26
C GLY A 75 10.42 28.00 -4.79
N VAL A 76 9.27 27.80 -4.13
CA VAL A 76 9.18 27.48 -2.69
C VAL A 76 9.53 26.02 -2.42
N LYS A 77 10.26 25.81 -1.32
CA LYS A 77 10.55 24.47 -0.72
C LYS A 77 10.42 24.59 0.80
N TRP A 78 9.89 23.58 1.43
CA TRP A 78 9.77 23.50 2.90
C TRP A 78 10.97 22.78 3.50
N ARG A 79 11.95 23.54 3.95
CA ARG A 79 13.26 23.02 4.43
C ARG A 79 13.30 22.81 5.93
N THR A 80 12.58 23.65 6.69
CA THR A 80 12.61 23.64 8.16
C THR A 80 11.33 23.02 8.75
N PRO A 81 11.37 22.46 9.96
CA PRO A 81 10.19 21.98 10.68
C PRO A 81 9.10 23.05 10.82
N ALA A 82 9.48 24.32 11.06
CA ALA A 82 8.52 25.41 11.15
C ALA A 82 7.78 25.66 9.82
N GLU A 83 8.51 25.69 8.70
CA GLU A 83 7.89 25.81 7.36
C GLU A 83 6.95 24.65 7.06
N GLN A 84 7.33 23.41 7.44
CA GLN A 84 6.53 22.22 7.23
C GLN A 84 5.24 22.26 8.05
N MET A 85 5.31 22.66 9.32
CA MET A 85 4.12 22.80 10.17
C MET A 85 3.19 23.92 9.68
N ARG A 86 3.76 25.08 9.31
CA ARG A 86 2.99 26.20 8.72
C ARG A 86 2.29 25.74 7.44
N ALA A 87 2.97 25.00 6.58
CA ALA A 87 2.38 24.45 5.38
C ALA A 87 1.22 23.48 5.70
N ALA A 88 1.39 22.55 6.65
CA ALA A 88 0.32 21.64 7.05
C ALA A 88 -0.91 22.37 7.58
N MET A 89 -0.72 23.38 8.41
CA MET A 89 -1.81 24.21 8.93
C MET A 89 -2.51 25.04 7.84
N SER A 90 -1.78 25.46 6.79
CA SER A 90 -2.34 26.25 5.70
C SER A 90 -3.11 25.43 4.67
N LEU A 91 -2.92 24.09 4.59
CA LEU A 91 -3.65 23.27 3.64
C LEU A 91 -5.16 23.36 3.87
N THR A 92 -5.87 23.88 2.89
CA THR A 92 -7.32 24.06 2.98
C THR A 92 -7.97 24.01 1.61
N SER A 93 -9.19 23.47 1.54
CA SER A 93 -10.02 23.57 0.34
C SER A 93 -10.73 24.93 0.22
N LYS A 94 -10.83 25.69 1.31
CA LYS A 94 -11.50 27.00 1.28
C LYS A 94 -10.67 27.98 0.46
N ASN A 95 -11.27 28.53 -0.60
CA ASN A 95 -10.61 29.45 -1.53
C ASN A 95 -9.31 28.87 -2.15
N TYR A 96 -9.25 27.56 -2.31
CA TYR A 96 -8.12 26.93 -3.00
C TYR A 96 -8.17 27.25 -4.48
N HIS A 97 -7.05 27.71 -5.00
CA HIS A 97 -6.75 27.90 -6.42
C HIS A 97 -5.42 27.25 -6.72
N ALA A 98 -5.39 26.35 -7.69
CA ALA A 98 -4.17 25.67 -8.08
C ALA A 98 -3.24 26.65 -8.83
N ALA A 99 -1.99 26.69 -8.40
CA ALA A 99 -0.98 27.48 -9.12
C ALA A 99 -0.64 26.82 -10.47
N PRO A 100 -0.22 27.60 -11.47
CA PRO A 100 0.24 27.04 -12.73
C PRO A 100 1.39 26.05 -12.55
N LEU A 101 1.43 25.03 -13.39
CA LEU A 101 2.46 24.00 -13.39
C LEU A 101 3.73 24.53 -14.06
N ARG A 102 4.89 24.37 -13.43
CA ARG A 102 6.17 24.69 -14.07
C ARG A 102 6.60 23.55 -14.99
N GLN A 103 6.60 23.76 -16.31
CA GLN A 103 7.12 22.79 -17.24
C GLN A 103 8.65 22.89 -17.36
N ILE A 104 9.32 21.75 -17.32
CA ILE A 104 10.77 21.65 -17.54
C ILE A 104 11.05 20.68 -18.69
N ILE A 105 12.17 20.86 -19.38
CA ILE A 105 12.63 19.91 -20.39
C ILE A 105 13.69 19.01 -19.75
N ILE A 106 13.46 17.71 -19.79
CA ILE A 106 14.45 16.71 -19.43
C ILE A 106 14.81 15.96 -20.70
N ARG A 107 16.08 15.98 -21.07
CA ARG A 107 16.59 15.17 -22.18
C ARG A 107 17.21 13.89 -21.63
N ASP A 108 16.75 12.77 -22.12
CA ASP A 108 17.43 11.51 -21.84
C ASP A 108 18.76 11.43 -22.63
N LYS A 109 19.56 10.41 -22.33
CA LYS A 109 20.86 10.23 -22.99
C LYS A 109 20.79 9.95 -24.49
N LYS A 110 19.60 9.64 -25.00
CA LYS A 110 19.31 9.45 -26.46
C LYS A 110 18.80 10.73 -27.12
N GLY A 111 18.77 11.85 -26.38
CA GLY A 111 18.24 13.13 -26.88
C GLY A 111 16.71 13.22 -26.91
N LYS A 112 15.98 12.17 -26.45
CA LYS A 112 14.53 12.22 -26.35
C LYS A 112 14.11 13.18 -25.27
N GLU A 113 13.34 14.18 -25.63
CA GLU A 113 12.80 15.16 -24.70
C GLU A 113 11.57 14.62 -23.98
N ARG A 114 11.52 14.87 -22.66
CA ARG A 114 10.32 14.76 -21.82
C ARG A 114 10.06 16.11 -21.19
N ARG A 115 8.79 16.47 -21.08
CA ARG A 115 8.36 17.78 -20.54
C ARG A 115 7.46 17.60 -19.30
N PRO A 116 8.03 17.14 -18.17
CA PRO A 116 7.25 17.01 -16.96
C PRO A 116 6.79 18.39 -16.45
N ASN A 117 5.57 18.39 -15.94
CA ASN A 117 4.91 19.54 -15.32
C ASN A 117 5.05 19.44 -13.80
N LEU A 118 5.63 20.45 -13.18
CA LEU A 118 5.93 20.46 -11.75
C LEU A 118 4.96 21.38 -11.00
N PRO A 119 4.04 20.85 -10.18
CA PRO A 119 3.21 21.65 -9.29
C PRO A 119 4.06 22.31 -8.19
N THR A 120 3.53 23.33 -7.51
CA THR A 120 4.11 23.88 -6.28
C THR A 120 4.14 22.82 -5.17
N TYR A 121 4.94 23.04 -4.13
CA TYR A 121 4.92 22.15 -2.96
C TYR A 121 3.54 22.10 -2.30
N TYR A 122 2.84 23.25 -2.28
CA TYR A 122 1.48 23.35 -1.77
C TYR A 122 0.50 22.48 -2.57
N ASP A 123 0.50 22.60 -3.90
CA ASP A 123 -0.39 21.84 -4.77
C ASP A 123 -0.07 20.34 -4.73
N ARG A 124 1.21 19.96 -4.59
CA ARG A 124 1.59 18.56 -4.38
C ARG A 124 1.04 18.02 -3.07
N ALA A 125 1.11 18.78 -1.99
CA ALA A 125 0.55 18.39 -0.71
C ALA A 125 -0.98 18.28 -0.76
N MET A 126 -1.65 19.18 -1.47
CA MET A 126 -3.08 19.08 -1.76
C MET A 126 -3.40 17.83 -2.59
N ASN A 127 -2.61 17.52 -3.63
CA ASN A 127 -2.76 16.29 -4.42
C ASN A 127 -2.61 15.03 -3.55
N VAL A 128 -1.60 14.96 -2.67
CA VAL A 128 -1.39 13.83 -1.75
C VAL A 128 -2.55 13.72 -0.75
N LEU A 129 -2.96 14.84 -0.17
CA LEU A 129 -4.06 14.89 0.81
C LEU A 129 -5.37 14.37 0.21
N TYR A 130 -5.69 14.80 -1.01
CA TYR A 130 -6.88 14.32 -1.72
C TYR A 130 -6.71 12.88 -2.24
N ALA A 131 -5.52 12.44 -2.59
CA ALA A 131 -5.24 11.05 -2.91
C ALA A 131 -5.53 10.13 -1.71
N TYR A 132 -5.17 10.52 -0.48
CA TYR A 132 -5.53 9.76 0.72
C TYR A 132 -7.03 9.56 0.90
N SER A 133 -7.85 10.50 0.42
CA SER A 133 -9.30 10.42 0.49
C SER A 133 -9.98 9.80 -0.74
N LEU A 134 -9.28 9.70 -1.88
CA LEU A 134 -9.83 9.14 -3.11
C LEU A 134 -9.49 7.67 -3.29
N ILE A 135 -8.23 7.28 -2.98
CA ILE A 135 -7.71 5.93 -3.26
C ILE A 135 -8.56 4.83 -2.62
N PRO A 136 -9.03 4.93 -1.35
CA PRO A 136 -9.87 3.90 -0.75
C PRO A 136 -11.19 3.68 -1.50
N VAL A 137 -11.79 4.76 -2.01
CA VAL A 137 -13.02 4.67 -2.81
C VAL A 137 -12.74 4.03 -4.16
N ALA A 138 -11.71 4.51 -4.86
CA ALA A 138 -11.29 3.94 -6.15
C ALA A 138 -10.96 2.45 -6.05
N GLU A 139 -10.28 2.03 -4.96
CA GLU A 139 -9.95 0.61 -4.73
C GLU A 139 -11.18 -0.25 -4.45
N ALA A 140 -12.20 0.30 -3.79
CA ALA A 140 -13.43 -0.43 -3.49
C ALA A 140 -14.30 -0.69 -4.73
N ILE A 141 -14.34 0.27 -5.67
CA ILE A 141 -15.20 0.20 -6.86
C ILE A 141 -14.47 -0.24 -8.15
N GLY A 142 -13.13 -0.26 -8.11
CA GLY A 142 -12.29 -0.51 -9.28
C GLY A 142 -12.36 -1.94 -9.81
N ASP A 143 -12.05 -2.10 -11.10
CA ASP A 143 -12.00 -3.41 -11.77
C ASP A 143 -11.06 -4.38 -11.04
N ARG A 144 -11.53 -5.60 -10.76
CA ARG A 144 -10.79 -6.58 -9.97
C ARG A 144 -9.45 -6.98 -10.60
N LYS A 145 -9.38 -7.06 -11.93
CA LYS A 145 -8.17 -7.43 -12.69
C LYS A 145 -7.46 -6.22 -13.31
N SER A 146 -7.53 -5.06 -12.66
CA SER A 146 -6.70 -3.88 -12.92
C SER A 146 -5.55 -3.82 -11.90
N PHE A 147 -4.30 -3.64 -12.35
CA PHE A 147 -3.13 -3.87 -11.49
C PHE A 147 -2.20 -2.66 -11.34
N ALA A 148 -2.20 -1.70 -12.26
CA ALA A 148 -1.33 -0.53 -12.18
C ALA A 148 -1.76 0.47 -11.10
N PHE A 149 -0.80 1.07 -10.42
CA PHE A 149 -1.00 2.14 -9.41
C PHE A 149 -1.97 1.78 -8.28
N ARG A 150 -2.11 0.51 -7.96
CA ARG A 150 -2.96 0.01 -6.89
C ARG A 150 -2.11 -0.62 -5.78
N LYS A 151 -2.41 -0.27 -4.53
CA LYS A 151 -1.67 -0.76 -3.36
C LYS A 151 -1.69 -2.29 -3.29
N GLY A 152 -0.52 -2.89 -3.08
CA GLY A 152 -0.37 -4.34 -3.02
C GLY A 152 -0.42 -5.08 -4.36
N ARG A 153 -0.58 -4.38 -5.50
CA ARG A 153 -0.60 -4.95 -6.86
C ARG A 153 0.65 -4.56 -7.66
N SER A 154 0.98 -5.33 -8.69
CA SER A 154 2.19 -5.11 -9.51
C SER A 154 2.04 -5.68 -10.92
N THR A 155 3.04 -5.39 -11.78
CA THR A 155 3.16 -6.00 -13.12
C THR A 155 3.30 -7.52 -13.06
N GLN A 156 3.92 -8.07 -12.00
CA GLN A 156 4.05 -9.50 -11.79
C GLN A 156 2.70 -10.16 -11.54
N ASP A 157 1.79 -9.45 -10.86
CA ASP A 157 0.42 -9.94 -10.66
C ASP A 157 -0.36 -9.95 -11.98
N ALA A 158 -0.27 -8.89 -12.77
CA ALA A 158 -0.87 -8.86 -14.10
C ALA A 158 -0.34 -9.99 -14.96
N HIS A 159 0.98 -10.22 -14.97
CA HIS A 159 1.63 -11.34 -15.64
C HIS A 159 1.07 -12.70 -15.18
N ALA A 160 0.96 -12.93 -13.87
CA ALA A 160 0.43 -14.18 -13.34
C ALA A 160 -1.03 -14.42 -13.76
N TYR A 161 -1.85 -13.36 -13.80
CA TYR A 161 -3.24 -13.45 -14.28
C TYR A 161 -3.36 -13.65 -15.79
N ILE A 162 -2.45 -13.09 -16.60
CA ILE A 162 -2.38 -13.39 -18.04
C ILE A 162 -2.02 -14.86 -18.25
N LEU A 163 -0.99 -15.36 -17.57
CA LEU A 163 -0.62 -16.79 -17.64
C LEU A 163 -1.78 -17.71 -17.25
N GLU A 164 -2.52 -17.36 -16.21
CA GLU A 164 -3.70 -18.13 -15.80
C GLU A 164 -4.79 -18.16 -16.87
N ALA A 165 -5.07 -17.00 -17.48
CA ALA A 165 -6.06 -16.90 -18.55
C ALA A 165 -5.71 -17.73 -19.81
N LEU A 166 -4.42 -17.98 -20.02
CA LEU A 166 -3.90 -18.72 -21.18
C LEU A 166 -3.70 -20.22 -20.93
N LYS A 167 -3.66 -20.64 -19.65
CA LYS A 167 -3.44 -22.04 -19.26
C LYS A 167 -4.71 -22.87 -19.42
N GLY A 168 -4.50 -24.15 -19.77
CA GLY A 168 -5.56 -25.14 -19.85
C GLY A 168 -6.00 -25.44 -21.29
N LYS A 169 -6.52 -26.67 -21.49
CA LYS A 169 -6.97 -27.13 -22.81
C LYS A 169 -8.14 -26.33 -23.39
N ASN A 170 -8.96 -25.76 -22.50
CA ASN A 170 -10.14 -24.98 -22.88
C ASN A 170 -9.94 -23.46 -22.83
N ALA A 171 -8.70 -22.99 -22.61
CA ALA A 171 -8.43 -21.56 -22.61
C ALA A 171 -8.73 -20.95 -23.99
N PRO A 172 -9.39 -19.78 -24.04
CA PRO A 172 -9.70 -19.10 -25.30
C PRO A 172 -8.42 -18.82 -26.10
N PRO A 173 -8.38 -19.18 -27.40
CA PRO A 173 -7.16 -19.08 -28.19
C PRO A 173 -6.90 -17.70 -28.78
N ILE A 174 -7.93 -16.87 -28.92
CA ILE A 174 -7.83 -15.55 -29.57
C ILE A 174 -7.58 -14.48 -28.51
N ILE A 175 -6.59 -13.66 -28.78
CA ILE A 175 -6.10 -12.62 -27.89
C ILE A 175 -6.35 -11.25 -28.52
N VAL A 176 -6.97 -10.35 -27.78
CA VAL A 176 -7.07 -8.93 -28.09
C VAL A 176 -6.11 -8.19 -27.16
N CYS A 177 -5.10 -7.54 -27.74
CA CYS A 177 -4.22 -6.62 -27.03
C CYS A 177 -4.38 -5.23 -27.62
N THR A 178 -4.56 -4.23 -26.77
CA THR A 178 -4.62 -2.81 -27.18
C THR A 178 -4.03 -1.92 -26.10
N ASP A 179 -3.66 -0.72 -26.53
CA ASP A 179 -3.14 0.36 -25.70
C ASP A 179 -3.95 1.62 -26.00
N ILE A 180 -4.03 2.54 -25.08
CA ILE A 180 -4.78 3.80 -25.25
C ILE A 180 -3.81 4.88 -25.71
N LYS A 181 -4.17 5.54 -26.85
CA LYS A 181 -3.35 6.60 -27.43
C LYS A 181 -3.26 7.80 -26.50
N ALA A 182 -2.03 8.12 -26.03
CA ALA A 182 -1.75 9.27 -25.17
C ALA A 182 -2.79 9.45 -24.04
N CYS A 183 -3.07 8.38 -23.30
CA CYS A 183 -4.19 8.28 -22.34
C CYS A 183 -4.29 9.51 -21.43
N TYR A 184 -3.19 9.92 -20.78
CA TYR A 184 -3.17 11.05 -19.84
C TYR A 184 -3.48 12.40 -20.50
N ALA A 185 -3.16 12.57 -21.79
CA ALA A 185 -3.32 13.83 -22.48
C ALA A 185 -4.76 14.09 -23.00
N HIS A 186 -5.58 13.05 -23.14
CA HIS A 186 -6.87 13.18 -23.84
C HIS A 186 -8.12 12.96 -23.00
N ILE A 187 -7.97 12.59 -21.69
CA ILE A 187 -9.14 12.39 -20.83
C ILE A 187 -9.90 13.70 -20.67
N GLN A 188 -11.19 13.71 -21.01
CA GLN A 188 -12.03 14.91 -20.90
C GLN A 188 -12.26 15.32 -19.46
N HIS A 189 -12.03 16.59 -19.11
CA HIS A 189 -12.25 17.15 -17.77
C HIS A 189 -13.71 17.05 -17.33
N SER A 190 -14.67 17.25 -18.24
CA SER A 190 -16.09 17.11 -17.95
C SER A 190 -16.43 15.72 -17.41
N TRP A 191 -15.89 14.66 -18.03
CA TRP A 191 -16.08 13.30 -17.59
C TRP A 191 -15.43 13.06 -16.20
N ILE A 192 -14.18 13.52 -16.02
CA ILE A 192 -13.46 13.38 -14.73
C ILE A 192 -14.24 14.06 -13.61
N ILE A 193 -14.65 15.31 -13.81
CA ILE A 193 -15.36 16.09 -12.79
C ILE A 193 -16.70 15.42 -12.44
N GLN A 194 -17.42 14.89 -13.40
CA GLN A 194 -18.69 14.22 -13.16
C GLN A 194 -18.54 12.93 -12.35
N HIS A 195 -17.55 12.08 -12.67
CA HIS A 195 -17.48 10.69 -12.21
C HIS A 195 -16.47 10.44 -11.07
N THR A 196 -15.52 11.35 -10.84
CA THR A 196 -14.54 11.17 -9.74
C THR A 196 -15.18 11.53 -8.39
N PRO A 197 -15.23 10.62 -7.41
CA PRO A 197 -15.89 10.83 -6.12
C PRO A 197 -14.99 11.64 -5.16
N MET A 198 -14.82 12.94 -5.43
CA MET A 198 -14.10 13.90 -4.57
C MET A 198 -14.69 15.30 -4.70
N ASP A 199 -14.19 16.25 -3.91
CA ASP A 199 -14.57 17.68 -3.98
C ASP A 199 -14.39 18.20 -5.40
N LYS A 200 -15.50 18.52 -6.09
CA LYS A 200 -15.53 18.89 -7.49
C LYS A 200 -14.83 20.22 -7.77
N ARG A 201 -14.90 21.16 -6.81
CA ARG A 201 -14.24 22.46 -6.95
C ARG A 201 -12.72 22.30 -6.91
N VAL A 202 -12.21 21.55 -5.92
CA VAL A 202 -10.78 21.29 -5.79
C VAL A 202 -10.26 20.50 -7.00
N LEU A 203 -11.01 19.50 -7.45
CA LEU A 203 -10.67 18.73 -8.64
C LEU A 203 -10.60 19.62 -9.89
N SER A 204 -11.59 20.49 -10.08
CA SER A 204 -11.63 21.43 -11.22
C SER A 204 -10.43 22.39 -11.20
N GLU A 205 -10.05 22.94 -10.03
CA GLU A 205 -8.87 23.79 -9.90
C GLU A 205 -7.59 23.04 -10.28
N MET A 206 -7.42 21.80 -9.80
CA MET A 206 -6.25 20.97 -10.14
C MET A 206 -6.16 20.63 -11.62
N LEU A 207 -7.28 20.37 -12.27
CA LEU A 207 -7.34 20.05 -13.70
C LEU A 207 -7.09 21.27 -14.59
N ARG A 208 -7.54 22.45 -14.15
CA ARG A 208 -7.43 23.71 -14.90
C ARG A 208 -6.17 24.52 -14.55
N ALA A 209 -5.25 23.96 -13.81
CA ALA A 209 -3.95 24.60 -13.58
C ALA A 209 -3.24 24.79 -14.92
N GLY A 210 -2.95 26.03 -15.29
CA GLY A 210 -2.21 26.35 -16.51
C GLY A 210 -0.76 25.88 -16.44
N ILE A 211 -0.01 26.04 -17.50
CA ILE A 211 1.40 25.64 -17.61
C ILE A 211 2.26 26.87 -17.85
N VAL A 212 3.29 27.05 -17.03
CA VAL A 212 4.33 28.05 -17.28
C VAL A 212 5.55 27.38 -17.91
N PHE A 213 5.89 27.80 -19.11
CA PHE A 213 7.05 27.35 -19.83
C PHE A 213 7.83 28.53 -20.42
N ALA A 214 9.13 28.58 -20.23
CA ALA A 214 10.00 29.66 -20.71
C ALA A 214 9.55 31.11 -20.30
N GLY A 215 8.81 31.22 -19.18
CA GLY A 215 8.29 32.50 -18.68
C GLY A 215 6.90 32.87 -19.19
N GLU A 216 6.34 32.10 -20.10
CA GLU A 216 4.99 32.32 -20.64
C GLU A 216 3.97 31.39 -20.00
N LEU A 217 2.76 31.90 -19.76
CA LEU A 217 1.63 31.13 -19.21
C LEU A 217 0.75 30.60 -20.34
N PHE A 218 0.61 29.30 -20.43
CA PHE A 218 -0.30 28.61 -21.30
C PHE A 218 -1.53 28.16 -20.49
N PRO A 219 -2.74 28.52 -20.90
CA PRO A 219 -3.96 28.05 -20.22
C PRO A 219 -4.10 26.54 -20.33
N ALA A 220 -4.79 25.93 -19.36
CA ALA A 220 -5.13 24.51 -19.45
C ALA A 220 -6.17 24.26 -20.56
N GLU A 221 -6.03 23.15 -21.24
CA GLU A 221 -7.07 22.61 -22.13
C GLU A 221 -8.21 22.01 -21.30
N GLU A 222 -9.38 21.78 -21.90
CA GLU A 222 -10.51 21.11 -21.25
C GLU A 222 -10.36 19.56 -21.24
N GLN A 223 -9.13 19.09 -21.38
CA GLN A 223 -8.74 17.68 -21.39
C GLN A 223 -7.34 17.48 -20.81
N GLY A 224 -7.06 16.23 -20.44
CA GLY A 224 -5.75 15.80 -19.98
C GLY A 224 -5.57 15.93 -18.46
N ILE A 225 -4.69 15.08 -17.93
CA ILE A 225 -4.24 15.10 -16.55
C ILE A 225 -2.72 15.18 -16.48
N SER A 226 -2.19 15.90 -15.51
CA SER A 226 -0.76 16.14 -15.40
C SER A 226 0.02 14.86 -15.10
N GLU A 227 1.01 14.51 -15.93
CA GLU A 227 1.95 13.45 -15.62
C GLU A 227 2.79 13.81 -14.40
N GLY A 228 2.91 12.88 -13.45
CA GLY A 228 3.71 13.04 -12.23
C GLY A 228 2.99 13.65 -11.02
N ALA A 229 1.73 14.06 -11.13
CA ALA A 229 0.92 14.38 -9.98
C ALA A 229 0.43 13.10 -9.27
N ASN A 230 0.46 13.06 -7.94
CA ASN A 230 0.12 11.86 -7.16
C ASN A 230 -1.32 11.38 -7.38
N LEU A 231 -2.23 12.27 -7.72
CA LEU A 231 -3.65 11.96 -7.93
C LEU A 231 -3.92 11.39 -9.33
N SER A 232 -3.14 11.80 -10.34
CA SER A 232 -3.39 11.48 -11.76
C SER A 232 -3.49 9.97 -12.07
N PRO A 233 -2.62 9.08 -11.56
CA PRO A 233 -2.75 7.66 -11.82
C PRO A 233 -4.06 7.05 -11.29
N HIS A 234 -4.56 7.57 -10.18
CA HIS A 234 -5.80 7.10 -9.57
C HIS A 234 -7.02 7.61 -10.33
N ILE A 235 -6.97 8.86 -10.82
CA ILE A 235 -8.00 9.39 -11.73
C ILE A 235 -8.02 8.58 -13.03
N ALA A 236 -6.86 8.30 -13.64
CA ALA A 236 -6.78 7.45 -14.84
C ALA A 236 -7.39 6.06 -14.60
N ASN A 237 -7.15 5.45 -13.43
CA ASN A 237 -7.80 4.18 -13.10
C ASN A 237 -9.32 4.32 -13.00
N ILE A 238 -9.85 5.36 -12.31
CA ILE A 238 -11.30 5.61 -12.21
C ILE A 238 -11.92 5.80 -13.60
N VAL A 239 -11.23 6.51 -14.50
CA VAL A 239 -11.69 6.70 -15.89
C VAL A 239 -11.82 5.38 -16.62
N LEU A 240 -10.90 4.45 -16.41
CA LEU A 240 -10.84 3.16 -17.10
C LEU A 240 -11.54 2.02 -16.35
N ASP A 241 -11.89 2.21 -15.08
CA ASP A 241 -12.63 1.22 -14.32
C ASP A 241 -14.08 1.09 -14.82
N GLY A 242 -14.60 -0.13 -14.75
CA GLY A 242 -15.87 -0.52 -15.35
C GLY A 242 -15.74 -1.04 -16.79
N LEU A 243 -14.56 -0.95 -17.43
CA LEU A 243 -14.33 -1.48 -18.78
C LEU A 243 -14.58 -2.98 -18.83
N GLN A 244 -14.10 -3.73 -17.84
CA GLN A 244 -14.33 -5.18 -17.78
C GLN A 244 -15.83 -5.50 -17.79
N LYS A 245 -16.59 -4.84 -16.93
CA LYS A 245 -18.04 -5.02 -16.84
C LYS A 245 -18.72 -4.62 -18.16
N PHE A 246 -18.33 -3.50 -18.75
CA PHE A 246 -18.89 -3.01 -20.01
C PHE A 246 -18.70 -4.00 -21.17
N ILE A 247 -17.50 -4.56 -21.32
CA ILE A 247 -17.20 -5.56 -22.36
C ILE A 247 -18.06 -6.81 -22.16
N PHE A 248 -18.09 -7.37 -20.96
CA PHE A 248 -18.78 -8.63 -20.73
C PHE A 248 -20.31 -8.49 -20.76
N HIS A 249 -20.88 -7.37 -20.33
CA HIS A 249 -22.31 -7.09 -20.53
C HIS A 249 -22.67 -6.92 -22.02
N GLY A 250 -21.79 -6.29 -22.83
CA GLY A 250 -22.02 -6.17 -24.26
C GLY A 250 -21.96 -7.50 -25.03
N LEU A 251 -21.15 -8.46 -24.52
CA LEU A 251 -21.00 -9.77 -25.17
C LEU A 251 -22.10 -10.78 -24.80
N TYR A 252 -22.56 -10.79 -23.54
CA TYR A 252 -23.33 -11.90 -23.00
C TYR A 252 -24.78 -11.57 -22.64
N ARG A 253 -25.30 -10.39 -22.94
CA ARG A 253 -26.67 -9.95 -22.59
C ARG A 253 -27.09 -10.32 -21.15
N ASP A 254 -27.98 -9.57 -20.55
CA ASP A 254 -28.31 -9.56 -19.11
C ASP A 254 -28.87 -10.88 -18.49
N ASP A 255 -29.03 -11.96 -19.25
CA ASP A 255 -29.70 -13.19 -18.82
C ASP A 255 -28.75 -14.32 -18.35
N GLU A 256 -27.44 -14.14 -18.42
CA GLU A 256 -26.51 -15.17 -17.90
C GLU A 256 -25.88 -14.78 -16.56
N PRO A 257 -25.77 -15.77 -15.64
CA PRO A 257 -25.17 -15.50 -14.34
C PRO A 257 -23.70 -15.07 -14.48
N SER A 258 -23.25 -14.32 -13.53
CA SER A 258 -21.96 -13.65 -13.34
C SER A 258 -20.67 -14.47 -13.55
N ASP A 259 -20.75 -15.60 -14.24
CA ASP A 259 -19.61 -16.45 -14.54
C ASP A 259 -18.97 -16.01 -15.87
N TYR A 260 -18.01 -15.11 -15.78
CA TYR A 260 -17.14 -14.69 -16.91
C TYR A 260 -16.20 -15.82 -17.38
N SER A 261 -16.62 -17.08 -17.30
CA SER A 261 -15.84 -18.27 -17.65
C SER A 261 -15.39 -18.33 -19.10
N ASN A 262 -16.07 -17.61 -19.99
CA ASN A 262 -15.81 -17.63 -21.42
C ASN A 262 -14.82 -16.56 -21.91
N GLY A 263 -14.31 -15.71 -21.05
CA GLY A 263 -13.32 -14.70 -21.38
C GLY A 263 -12.61 -14.15 -20.16
N ASN A 264 -11.41 -13.66 -20.36
CA ASN A 264 -10.63 -13.02 -19.31
C ASN A 264 -10.17 -11.66 -19.79
N MET A 265 -10.17 -10.69 -18.87
CA MET A 265 -9.58 -9.38 -19.11
C MET A 265 -8.56 -9.09 -18.01
N VAL A 266 -7.42 -8.52 -18.41
CA VAL A 266 -6.38 -7.98 -17.52
C VAL A 266 -6.03 -6.59 -18.01
N ARG A 267 -5.96 -5.62 -17.10
CA ARG A 267 -5.55 -4.25 -17.40
C ARG A 267 -4.35 -3.85 -16.55
N PHE A 268 -3.35 -3.28 -17.17
CA PHE A 268 -2.23 -2.66 -16.49
C PHE A 268 -2.04 -1.22 -17.03
N CYS A 269 -2.59 -0.23 -16.31
CA CYS A 269 -2.72 1.15 -16.77
C CYS A 269 -3.55 1.21 -18.08
N ASP A 270 -2.95 1.62 -19.17
CA ASP A 270 -3.47 1.71 -20.54
C ASP A 270 -3.32 0.41 -21.34
N ASP A 271 -2.47 -0.51 -20.95
CA ASP A 271 -2.35 -1.85 -21.55
C ASP A 271 -3.58 -2.72 -21.20
N ILE A 272 -4.33 -3.13 -22.21
CA ILE A 272 -5.54 -3.96 -22.09
C ILE A 272 -5.30 -5.30 -22.79
N PHE A 273 -5.59 -6.38 -22.08
CA PHE A 273 -5.53 -7.77 -22.56
C PHE A 273 -6.88 -8.44 -22.36
N VAL A 274 -7.42 -9.05 -23.41
CA VAL A 274 -8.68 -9.81 -23.39
C VAL A 274 -8.51 -11.12 -24.13
N THR A 275 -9.04 -12.24 -23.58
CA THR A 275 -9.10 -13.52 -24.28
C THR A 275 -10.52 -13.83 -24.70
N VAL A 276 -10.68 -14.33 -25.93
CA VAL A 276 -11.99 -14.71 -26.50
C VAL A 276 -11.87 -15.98 -27.36
N ARG A 277 -13.01 -16.58 -27.71
CA ARG A 277 -13.03 -17.88 -28.42
C ARG A 277 -13.01 -17.74 -29.93
N SER A 278 -13.45 -16.62 -30.51
CA SER A 278 -13.55 -16.41 -31.95
C SER A 278 -13.09 -15.05 -32.40
N MET A 279 -12.74 -14.91 -33.67
CA MET A 279 -12.39 -13.63 -34.32
C MET A 279 -13.57 -12.66 -34.32
N ASP A 280 -14.80 -13.14 -34.48
CA ASP A 280 -15.99 -12.28 -34.45
C ASP A 280 -16.19 -11.68 -33.05
N THR A 281 -16.02 -12.48 -31.99
CA THR A 281 -16.06 -11.97 -30.62
C THR A 281 -14.90 -10.99 -30.36
N ALA A 282 -13.72 -11.22 -30.94
CA ALA A 282 -12.60 -10.29 -30.80
C ALA A 282 -12.90 -8.92 -31.42
N ASN A 283 -13.52 -8.90 -32.63
CA ASN A 283 -13.94 -7.67 -33.26
C ASN A 283 -15.02 -6.94 -32.44
N GLN A 284 -15.99 -7.67 -31.90
CA GLN A 284 -17.00 -7.09 -30.99
C GLN A 284 -16.36 -6.45 -29.76
N VAL A 285 -15.36 -7.11 -29.15
CA VAL A 285 -14.58 -6.56 -28.02
C VAL A 285 -13.91 -5.24 -28.40
N LEU A 286 -13.29 -5.16 -29.58
CA LEU A 286 -12.66 -3.91 -30.03
C LEU A 286 -13.68 -2.77 -30.19
N GLU A 287 -14.85 -3.04 -30.75
CA GLU A 287 -15.91 -2.01 -30.89
C GLU A 287 -16.47 -1.58 -29.51
N LEU A 288 -16.60 -2.52 -28.57
CA LEU A 288 -16.99 -2.20 -27.21
C LEU A 288 -15.94 -1.34 -26.50
N ILE A 289 -14.64 -1.69 -26.62
CA ILE A 289 -13.55 -0.88 -26.06
C ILE A 289 -13.57 0.52 -26.67
N LYS A 290 -13.71 0.64 -27.99
CA LYS A 290 -13.77 1.91 -28.72
C LYS A 290 -14.94 2.79 -28.21
N THR A 291 -16.12 2.18 -28.07
CA THR A 291 -17.32 2.88 -27.56
C THR A 291 -17.10 3.37 -26.12
N PHE A 292 -16.54 2.53 -25.25
CA PHE A 292 -16.24 2.88 -23.86
C PHE A 292 -15.25 4.04 -23.77
N LEU A 293 -14.18 3.99 -24.56
CA LEU A 293 -13.14 5.02 -24.58
C LEU A 293 -13.64 6.35 -25.16
N ALA A 294 -14.43 6.31 -26.23
CA ALA A 294 -14.98 7.50 -26.86
C ALA A 294 -15.81 8.37 -25.92
N GLN A 295 -16.58 7.75 -25.01
CA GLN A 295 -17.35 8.47 -23.97
C GLN A 295 -16.47 9.30 -23.01
N ARG A 296 -15.16 9.02 -22.96
CA ARG A 296 -14.16 9.62 -22.08
C ARG A 296 -13.18 10.53 -22.83
N GLY A 297 -13.39 10.72 -24.13
CA GLY A 297 -12.49 11.46 -25.03
C GLY A 297 -11.23 10.68 -25.41
N LEU A 298 -11.22 9.36 -25.17
CA LEU A 298 -10.08 8.50 -25.42
C LEU A 298 -10.24 7.69 -26.71
N SER A 299 -9.11 7.24 -27.27
CA SER A 299 -9.08 6.36 -28.44
C SER A 299 -8.02 5.27 -28.25
N MET A 300 -8.23 4.14 -28.93
CA MET A 300 -7.22 3.08 -29.00
C MET A 300 -6.03 3.51 -29.86
N SER A 301 -4.87 2.91 -29.59
CA SER A 301 -3.69 3.04 -30.45
C SER A 301 -3.75 1.99 -31.56
N ASP A 302 -3.99 2.43 -32.79
CA ASP A 302 -4.05 1.53 -33.98
C ASP A 302 -2.73 0.77 -34.17
N GLU A 303 -1.60 1.42 -33.88
CA GLU A 303 -0.27 0.83 -34.02
C GLU A 303 -0.01 -0.31 -33.04
N LYS A 304 -0.63 -0.27 -31.86
CA LYS A 304 -0.45 -1.25 -30.78
C LYS A 304 -1.61 -2.22 -30.65
N THR A 305 -2.73 -1.99 -31.32
CA THR A 305 -3.88 -2.88 -31.31
C THR A 305 -3.62 -4.10 -32.18
N ARG A 306 -3.80 -5.29 -31.61
CA ARG A 306 -3.58 -6.59 -32.28
C ARG A 306 -4.65 -7.58 -31.84
N ILE A 307 -5.14 -8.34 -32.81
CA ILE A 307 -5.84 -9.61 -32.58
C ILE A 307 -4.91 -10.72 -33.09
N CYS A 308 -4.64 -11.70 -32.26
CA CYS A 308 -3.75 -12.81 -32.62
C CYS A 308 -4.20 -14.12 -31.98
N ASN A 309 -3.72 -15.23 -32.51
CA ASN A 309 -3.84 -16.52 -31.86
C ASN A 309 -2.67 -16.69 -30.87
N ILE A 310 -2.91 -17.31 -29.73
CA ILE A 310 -1.85 -17.59 -28.73
C ILE A 310 -0.74 -18.51 -29.28
N GLU A 311 -1.06 -19.34 -30.30
CA GLU A 311 -0.08 -20.20 -30.99
C GLU A 311 0.95 -19.38 -31.78
N ASP A 312 0.55 -18.22 -32.31
CA ASP A 312 1.44 -17.27 -33.03
C ASP A 312 2.26 -16.40 -32.06
N GLY A 313 1.79 -16.31 -30.83
CA GLY A 313 2.38 -15.48 -29.79
C GLY A 313 2.00 -14.00 -29.87
N PHE A 314 2.13 -13.31 -28.74
CA PHE A 314 1.88 -11.87 -28.62
C PHE A 314 2.79 -11.24 -27.58
N THR A 315 2.93 -9.92 -27.63
CA THR A 315 3.78 -9.15 -26.71
C THR A 315 2.94 -8.10 -25.97
N ILE A 316 3.01 -8.11 -24.64
CA ILE A 316 2.45 -7.10 -23.75
C ILE A 316 3.35 -6.90 -22.53
N MET A 317 3.42 -5.68 -21.97
CA MET A 317 4.27 -5.37 -20.81
C MET A 317 5.71 -5.88 -20.97
N SER A 318 6.33 -5.69 -22.13
CA SER A 318 7.70 -6.14 -22.44
C SER A 318 7.95 -7.65 -22.35
N ARG A 319 6.91 -8.47 -22.35
CA ARG A 319 6.98 -9.94 -22.39
C ARG A 319 6.25 -10.50 -23.59
N THR A 320 6.82 -11.52 -24.20
CA THR A 320 6.17 -12.34 -25.22
C THR A 320 5.56 -13.56 -24.56
N TYR A 321 4.35 -13.90 -24.97
CA TYR A 321 3.60 -15.09 -24.55
C TYR A 321 3.30 -15.92 -25.80
N ILE A 322 3.48 -17.23 -25.70
CA ILE A 322 3.20 -18.15 -26.81
C ILE A 322 2.80 -19.52 -26.23
N ARG A 323 1.89 -20.21 -26.89
CA ARG A 323 1.58 -21.60 -26.59
C ARG A 323 2.25 -22.51 -27.61
N LYS A 324 3.06 -23.47 -27.14
CA LYS A 324 3.70 -24.52 -27.97
C LYS A 324 3.45 -25.85 -27.30
N ASP A 325 2.97 -26.82 -28.04
CA ASP A 325 2.67 -28.17 -27.56
C ASP A 325 1.76 -28.18 -26.32
N GLY A 326 0.80 -27.27 -26.26
CA GLY A 326 -0.13 -27.12 -25.14
C GLY A 326 0.45 -26.44 -23.90
N ILE A 327 1.73 -26.07 -23.90
CA ILE A 327 2.40 -25.36 -22.81
C ILE A 327 2.53 -23.88 -23.15
N VAL A 328 2.17 -23.04 -22.19
CA VAL A 328 2.30 -21.57 -22.33
C VAL A 328 3.65 -21.14 -21.77
N TYR A 329 4.45 -20.54 -22.64
CA TYR A 329 5.72 -19.91 -22.30
C TYR A 329 5.58 -18.40 -22.25
N SER A 330 6.36 -17.78 -21.38
CA SER A 330 6.50 -16.33 -21.35
C SER A 330 7.97 -15.95 -21.17
N TYR A 331 8.48 -15.04 -21.96
CA TYR A 331 9.87 -14.59 -21.87
C TYR A 331 9.99 -13.09 -22.20
N PRO A 332 11.10 -12.43 -21.81
CA PRO A 332 11.35 -11.05 -22.20
C PRO A 332 11.28 -10.89 -23.73
N SER A 333 10.53 -9.92 -24.22
CA SER A 333 10.42 -9.71 -25.66
C SER A 333 11.79 -9.31 -26.25
N ASP A 334 12.06 -9.74 -27.50
CA ASP A 334 13.32 -9.39 -28.18
C ASP A 334 13.53 -7.88 -28.23
N THR A 335 12.47 -7.11 -28.50
CA THR A 335 12.51 -5.64 -28.47
C THR A 335 12.96 -5.09 -27.09
N ALA A 336 12.50 -5.69 -26.00
CA ALA A 336 12.89 -5.28 -24.66
C ALA A 336 14.36 -5.64 -24.35
N VAL A 337 14.80 -6.81 -24.78
CA VAL A 337 16.20 -7.28 -24.64
C VAL A 337 17.14 -6.38 -25.42
N GLU A 338 16.88 -6.15 -26.71
CA GLU A 338 17.74 -5.33 -27.56
C GLU A 338 17.79 -3.86 -27.10
N ARG A 339 16.65 -3.32 -26.68
CA ARG A 339 16.61 -1.98 -26.09
C ARG A 339 17.51 -1.88 -24.86
N PHE A 340 17.41 -2.86 -23.94
CA PHE A 340 18.19 -2.86 -22.73
C PHE A 340 19.69 -3.03 -22.99
N ILE A 341 20.07 -3.94 -23.91
CA ILE A 341 21.45 -4.10 -24.38
C ILE A 341 21.98 -2.78 -24.94
N GLY A 342 21.22 -2.11 -25.80
CA GLY A 342 21.60 -0.82 -26.36
C GLY A 342 21.82 0.27 -25.29
N GLU A 343 20.95 0.31 -24.29
CA GLU A 343 21.10 1.25 -23.15
C GLU A 343 22.34 0.97 -22.31
N LEU A 344 22.67 -0.31 -22.11
CA LEU A 344 23.87 -0.72 -21.36
C LEU A 344 25.16 -0.42 -22.13
N ARG A 345 25.19 -0.66 -23.46
CA ARG A 345 26.35 -0.32 -24.32
C ARG A 345 26.65 1.17 -24.26
N VAL A 346 25.64 2.01 -24.46
CA VAL A 346 25.78 3.47 -24.37
C VAL A 346 26.25 3.89 -22.98
N PHE A 347 25.64 3.30 -21.91
CA PHE A 347 26.03 3.61 -20.55
C PHE A 347 27.49 3.26 -20.23
N ILE A 348 27.98 2.10 -20.68
CA ILE A 348 29.35 1.66 -20.46
C ILE A 348 30.33 2.53 -21.24
N ALA A 349 30.09 2.77 -22.54
CA ALA A 349 30.92 3.58 -23.40
C ALA A 349 31.06 5.04 -22.93
N THR A 350 29.97 5.65 -22.48
CA THR A 350 29.98 7.07 -22.03
C THR A 350 30.40 7.27 -20.58
N ASN A 351 30.72 6.21 -19.86
CA ASN A 351 31.04 6.31 -18.42
C ASN A 351 32.43 6.89 -18.18
N LYS A 352 32.49 8.06 -17.57
CA LYS A 352 33.72 8.76 -17.15
C LYS A 352 34.08 8.59 -15.67
N LYS A 353 33.24 7.86 -14.91
CA LYS A 353 33.43 7.64 -13.47
C LYS A 353 34.45 6.56 -13.19
N SER A 354 34.82 6.37 -11.91
CA SER A 354 35.68 5.30 -11.46
C SER A 354 35.14 3.91 -11.82
N GLN A 355 36.00 2.91 -11.89
CA GLN A 355 35.61 1.51 -12.12
C GLN A 355 34.61 1.03 -11.05
N ARG A 356 34.80 1.42 -9.79
CA ARG A 356 33.91 1.10 -8.67
C ARG A 356 32.50 1.66 -8.90
N ASP A 357 32.39 2.91 -9.34
CA ASP A 357 31.10 3.57 -9.59
C ASP A 357 30.42 3.02 -10.84
N LEU A 358 31.19 2.64 -11.86
CA LEU A 358 30.69 1.93 -13.04
C LEU A 358 30.05 0.60 -12.62
N ILE A 359 30.77 -0.24 -11.86
CA ILE A 359 30.25 -1.53 -11.39
C ILE A 359 28.98 -1.35 -10.57
N ARG A 360 28.95 -0.42 -9.60
CA ARG A 360 27.79 -0.17 -8.77
C ARG A 360 26.56 0.25 -9.59
N SER A 361 26.75 1.21 -10.49
CA SER A 361 25.67 1.74 -11.32
C SER A 361 25.17 0.73 -12.35
N LEU A 362 26.07 -0.09 -12.91
CA LEU A 362 25.76 -1.17 -13.83
C LEU A 362 24.98 -2.27 -13.12
N ASN A 363 25.45 -2.71 -11.95
CA ASN A 363 24.78 -3.73 -11.14
C ASN A 363 23.37 -3.30 -10.72
N SER A 364 23.15 -2.02 -10.39
CA SER A 364 21.81 -1.51 -10.08
C SER A 364 20.86 -1.68 -11.27
N ARG A 365 21.32 -1.37 -12.49
CA ARG A 365 20.52 -1.52 -13.73
C ARG A 365 20.21 -2.98 -14.04
N LEU A 366 21.26 -3.83 -13.99
CA LEU A 366 21.16 -5.26 -14.23
C LEU A 366 20.18 -5.92 -13.25
N LYS A 367 20.35 -5.68 -11.96
CA LYS A 367 19.46 -6.22 -10.92
C LYS A 367 18.01 -5.75 -11.10
N GLY A 368 17.78 -4.48 -11.40
CA GLY A 368 16.43 -3.95 -11.63
C GLY A 368 15.73 -4.62 -12.82
N TRP A 369 16.48 -4.86 -13.93
CA TRP A 369 15.93 -5.53 -15.10
C TRP A 369 15.70 -7.03 -14.85
N ALA A 370 16.61 -7.69 -14.15
CA ALA A 370 16.46 -9.09 -13.74
C ALA A 370 15.26 -9.27 -12.81
N GLU A 371 15.06 -8.38 -11.83
CA GLU A 371 13.93 -8.43 -10.91
C GLU A 371 12.59 -8.29 -11.64
N TYR A 372 12.52 -7.46 -12.68
CA TYR A 372 11.32 -7.35 -13.50
C TYR A 372 11.01 -8.64 -14.28
N HIS A 373 12.04 -9.32 -14.82
CA HIS A 373 11.85 -10.43 -15.75
C HIS A 373 11.98 -11.83 -15.13
N ARG A 374 12.50 -11.97 -13.90
CA ARG A 374 12.72 -13.27 -13.23
C ARG A 374 11.46 -14.11 -13.00
N TYR A 375 10.28 -13.52 -13.23
CA TYR A 375 8.98 -14.20 -13.13
C TYR A 375 8.54 -14.85 -14.45
N SER A 376 9.39 -14.89 -15.43
CA SER A 376 9.17 -15.46 -16.75
C SER A 376 10.33 -16.37 -17.15
N ASP A 377 10.26 -17.05 -18.29
CA ASP A 377 11.31 -17.92 -18.83
C ASP A 377 12.50 -17.08 -19.37
N ALA A 378 13.13 -16.30 -18.48
CA ALA A 378 14.10 -15.28 -18.84
C ALA A 378 15.55 -15.79 -19.03
N GLY A 379 15.82 -17.09 -18.86
CA GLY A 379 17.18 -17.61 -18.81
C GLY A 379 18.02 -17.29 -20.06
N ASP A 380 17.45 -17.46 -21.27
CA ASP A 380 18.14 -17.12 -22.54
C ASP A 380 18.37 -15.62 -22.68
N ALA A 381 17.39 -14.80 -22.36
CA ALA A 381 17.50 -13.35 -22.37
C ALA A 381 18.61 -12.87 -21.39
N PHE A 382 18.68 -13.47 -20.22
CA PHE A 382 19.72 -13.15 -19.23
C PHE A 382 21.12 -13.47 -19.77
N ARG A 383 21.31 -14.62 -20.40
CA ARG A 383 22.59 -14.99 -21.04
C ARG A 383 22.97 -14.02 -22.18
N ARG A 384 22.02 -13.62 -23.01
CA ARG A 384 22.23 -12.64 -24.09
C ARG A 384 22.69 -11.29 -23.54
N VAL A 385 22.06 -10.81 -22.47
CA VAL A 385 22.44 -9.54 -21.83
C VAL A 385 23.83 -9.65 -21.20
N ASP A 386 24.12 -10.74 -20.48
CA ASP A 386 25.44 -10.96 -19.87
C ASP A 386 26.56 -10.96 -20.93
N ALA A 387 26.37 -11.64 -22.04
CA ALA A 387 27.35 -11.66 -23.15
C ALA A 387 27.54 -10.24 -23.73
N ALA A 388 26.46 -9.49 -23.95
CA ALA A 388 26.54 -8.13 -24.47
C ALA A 388 27.28 -7.17 -23.50
N VAL A 389 27.04 -7.33 -22.19
CA VAL A 389 27.74 -6.55 -21.15
C VAL A 389 29.23 -6.84 -21.12
N GLN A 390 29.61 -8.12 -21.20
CA GLN A 390 31.04 -8.51 -21.25
C GLN A 390 31.73 -7.91 -22.48
N THR A 391 31.12 -7.98 -23.66
CA THR A 391 31.60 -7.36 -24.88
C THR A 391 31.78 -5.86 -24.73
N ALA A 392 30.76 -5.16 -24.26
CA ALA A 392 30.83 -3.69 -24.09
C ALA A 392 31.88 -3.25 -23.06
N LEU A 393 32.05 -4.00 -21.98
CA LEU A 393 33.12 -3.75 -20.99
C LEU A 393 34.50 -3.99 -21.58
N TRP A 394 34.66 -5.01 -22.42
CA TRP A 394 35.89 -5.28 -23.12
C TRP A 394 36.24 -4.15 -24.09
N GLU A 395 35.34 -3.76 -24.96
CA GLU A 395 35.47 -2.65 -25.91
C GLU A 395 35.89 -1.36 -25.17
N SER A 396 35.17 -1.01 -24.09
CA SER A 396 35.53 0.16 -23.27
C SER A 396 36.88 0.06 -22.58
N ALA A 397 37.30 -1.14 -22.17
CA ALA A 397 38.61 -1.33 -21.56
C ALA A 397 39.75 -1.19 -22.58
N VAL A 398 39.56 -1.72 -23.78
CA VAL A 398 40.54 -1.59 -24.90
C VAL A 398 40.65 -0.12 -25.32
N GLU A 399 39.54 0.57 -25.49
CA GLU A 399 39.50 2.00 -25.87
C GLU A 399 40.24 2.87 -24.83
N LYS A 400 40.11 2.58 -23.56
CA LYS A 400 40.84 3.28 -22.47
C LYS A 400 42.34 3.03 -22.43
N HIS A 401 42.82 1.99 -23.08
CA HIS A 401 44.22 1.56 -23.05
C HIS A 401 44.75 1.20 -24.44
N PRO A 402 44.74 2.15 -25.39
CA PRO A 402 45.09 1.88 -26.80
C PRO A 402 46.51 1.31 -27.00
N ASN A 403 47.43 1.61 -26.10
CA ASN A 403 48.84 1.19 -26.18
C ASN A 403 49.18 0.00 -25.27
N MET A 404 48.17 -0.67 -24.64
CA MET A 404 48.37 -1.77 -23.72
C MET A 404 48.09 -3.10 -24.42
N GLN A 405 48.93 -4.11 -24.22
CA GLN A 405 48.66 -5.46 -24.73
C GLN A 405 47.35 -6.02 -24.18
N LEU A 406 46.55 -6.66 -25.03
CA LEU A 406 45.24 -7.20 -24.67
C LEU A 406 45.28 -8.15 -23.45
N ALA A 407 46.33 -8.95 -23.32
CA ALA A 407 46.55 -9.84 -22.16
C ALA A 407 46.67 -9.04 -20.85
N LYS A 408 47.35 -7.90 -20.87
CA LYS A 408 47.51 -6.99 -19.72
C LYS A 408 46.18 -6.29 -19.39
N ILE A 409 45.39 -5.89 -20.39
CA ILE A 409 44.04 -5.34 -20.18
C ILE A 409 43.18 -6.40 -19.53
N LYS A 410 43.16 -7.63 -20.02
CA LYS A 410 42.40 -8.74 -19.43
C LYS A 410 42.80 -8.98 -17.98
N SER A 411 44.06 -9.07 -17.65
CA SER A 411 44.54 -9.31 -16.28
C SER A 411 44.27 -8.12 -15.34
N LYS A 412 44.11 -6.90 -15.88
CA LYS A 412 43.81 -5.69 -15.10
C LYS A 412 42.34 -5.64 -14.67
N TYR A 413 41.41 -6.08 -15.50
CA TYR A 413 39.98 -5.89 -15.29
C TYR A 413 39.20 -7.17 -15.06
N TRP A 414 39.71 -8.35 -15.49
CA TRP A 414 39.04 -9.64 -15.35
C TRP A 414 39.86 -10.57 -14.46
N TYR A 415 39.18 -11.16 -13.50
CA TYR A 415 39.76 -12.11 -12.56
C TYR A 415 39.10 -13.46 -12.70
N LYS A 416 39.89 -14.50 -12.68
CA LYS A 416 39.45 -15.89 -12.72
C LYS A 416 39.06 -16.31 -11.30
N ASP A 417 37.81 -16.76 -11.08
CA ASP A 417 37.36 -17.32 -9.82
C ASP A 417 37.78 -18.80 -9.70
N ARG A 418 37.56 -19.41 -8.54
CA ARG A 418 37.90 -20.79 -8.24
C ARG A 418 37.20 -21.80 -9.17
N ASP A 419 35.99 -21.48 -9.64
CA ASP A 419 35.20 -22.26 -10.60
C ASP A 419 35.68 -22.12 -12.06
N GLY A 420 36.74 -21.33 -12.30
CA GLY A 420 37.26 -21.07 -13.64
C GLY A 420 36.60 -19.91 -14.37
N SER A 421 35.54 -19.30 -13.81
CA SER A 421 34.81 -18.17 -14.40
C SER A 421 35.60 -16.88 -14.36
N TYR A 422 35.49 -16.05 -15.41
CA TYR A 422 36.07 -14.72 -15.45
C TYR A 422 35.02 -13.65 -15.05
N TRP A 423 35.42 -12.75 -14.14
CA TRP A 423 34.58 -11.66 -13.65
C TRP A 423 35.25 -10.31 -13.88
N TYR A 424 34.50 -9.35 -14.40
CA TYR A 424 34.91 -7.95 -14.38
C TYR A 424 34.78 -7.41 -12.96
N ALA A 425 35.92 -7.12 -12.29
CA ALA A 425 35.94 -6.79 -10.86
C ALA A 425 37.09 -5.80 -10.55
N LEU A 426 37.04 -5.21 -9.35
CA LEU A 426 38.11 -4.34 -8.87
C LEU A 426 39.39 -5.17 -8.57
N PRO A 427 40.59 -4.61 -8.85
CA PRO A 427 41.86 -5.32 -8.60
C PRO A 427 42.12 -5.56 -7.11
N ASP A 428 41.76 -4.59 -6.27
CA ASP A 428 41.99 -4.57 -4.83
C ASP A 428 40.85 -5.22 -4.03
N ASP A 429 39.65 -5.30 -4.62
CA ASP A 429 38.44 -5.86 -3.96
C ASP A 429 37.60 -6.66 -4.96
N LYS A 430 37.92 -7.94 -5.13
CA LYS A 430 37.23 -8.85 -6.07
C LYS A 430 35.75 -9.13 -5.70
N THR A 431 35.32 -8.74 -4.52
CA THR A 431 33.89 -8.83 -4.14
C THR A 431 33.05 -7.77 -4.85
N VAL A 432 33.66 -6.64 -5.24
CA VAL A 432 33.07 -5.60 -6.08
C VAL A 432 33.22 -6.00 -7.54
N ARG A 433 32.28 -6.75 -8.05
CA ARG A 433 32.25 -7.29 -9.41
C ARG A 433 30.91 -7.06 -10.11
N VAL A 434 30.92 -7.13 -11.42
CA VAL A 434 29.65 -7.06 -12.21
C VAL A 434 28.89 -8.36 -12.00
N VAL A 435 27.60 -8.24 -11.66
CA VAL A 435 26.71 -9.40 -11.47
C VAL A 435 26.37 -10.04 -12.81
N ARG A 436 26.13 -11.35 -12.82
CA ARG A 436 25.58 -12.07 -13.97
C ARG A 436 24.09 -12.22 -13.80
N LEU A 437 23.33 -11.90 -14.83
CA LEU A 437 21.88 -12.11 -14.82
C LEU A 437 21.53 -13.60 -14.86
N ALA A 438 22.37 -14.42 -15.52
CA ALA A 438 22.19 -15.88 -15.58
C ALA A 438 22.18 -16.55 -14.18
N ASP A 439 22.77 -15.91 -13.16
CA ASP A 439 22.75 -16.39 -11.77
C ASP A 439 21.43 -16.00 -11.03
N THR A 440 20.53 -15.27 -11.69
CA THR A 440 19.26 -14.85 -11.09
C THR A 440 18.30 -16.03 -11.00
N LEU A 441 17.83 -16.33 -9.79
CA LEU A 441 16.82 -17.36 -9.57
C LEU A 441 15.51 -16.95 -10.24
N LEU A 442 15.01 -17.77 -11.16
CA LEU A 442 13.66 -17.62 -11.72
C LEU A 442 12.64 -18.12 -10.70
N ILE A 443 11.55 -17.38 -10.53
CA ILE A 443 10.52 -17.66 -9.53
C ILE A 443 9.13 -17.50 -10.12
N MET A 444 8.16 -18.23 -9.57
CA MET A 444 6.75 -18.00 -9.86
C MET A 444 6.18 -16.94 -8.94
N GLN A 445 5.26 -16.13 -9.47
CA GLN A 445 4.54 -15.12 -8.70
C GLN A 445 3.27 -15.73 -8.10
N ASP A 446 3.13 -15.60 -6.79
CA ASP A 446 1.85 -15.84 -6.13
C ASP A 446 0.86 -14.74 -6.50
N LYS A 447 -0.28 -15.14 -7.06
CA LYS A 447 -1.30 -14.20 -7.51
C LYS A 447 -1.87 -13.40 -6.34
N VAL A 448 -2.08 -12.11 -6.54
CA VAL A 448 -2.85 -11.31 -5.60
C VAL A 448 -4.31 -11.78 -5.56
N LYS A 449 -4.90 -11.87 -4.39
CA LYS A 449 -6.35 -12.09 -4.26
C LYS A 449 -7.06 -10.83 -4.78
N THR A 450 -7.76 -10.94 -5.92
CA THR A 450 -8.39 -9.77 -6.56
C THR A 450 -9.56 -9.18 -5.78
N ASN A 451 -10.10 -9.93 -4.82
CA ASN A 451 -11.14 -9.51 -3.89
C ASN A 451 -10.59 -8.96 -2.56
N ALA A 452 -9.29 -9.06 -2.29
CA ALA A 452 -8.68 -8.46 -1.12
C ALA A 452 -8.59 -6.94 -1.29
N ASN A 453 -8.95 -6.21 -0.25
CA ASN A 453 -8.85 -4.75 -0.23
C ASN A 453 -7.71 -4.31 0.72
N PRO A 454 -6.72 -3.52 0.24
CA PRO A 454 -5.53 -3.18 1.02
C PRO A 454 -5.80 -2.25 2.22
N PHE A 455 -7.00 -1.73 2.38
CA PHE A 455 -7.42 -0.90 3.51
C PHE A 455 -8.23 -1.67 4.55
N LEU A 456 -8.67 -2.89 4.23
CA LEU A 456 -9.44 -3.76 5.13
C LEU A 456 -8.69 -5.05 5.44
N ASP A 457 -8.07 -5.66 4.44
CA ASP A 457 -7.32 -6.92 4.58
C ASP A 457 -5.84 -6.61 4.91
N LEU A 458 -5.60 -5.91 6.03
CA LEU A 458 -4.28 -5.38 6.41
C LEU A 458 -3.25 -6.49 6.58
N GLU A 459 -3.60 -7.57 7.28
CA GLU A 459 -2.70 -8.71 7.51
C GLU A 459 -2.27 -9.36 6.19
N TYR A 460 -3.22 -9.61 5.29
CA TYR A 460 -2.91 -10.16 3.96
C TYR A 460 -1.98 -9.21 3.19
N THR A 461 -2.26 -7.92 3.23
CA THR A 461 -1.48 -6.89 2.52
C THR A 461 -0.06 -6.78 3.10
N GLU A 462 0.07 -6.78 4.43
CA GLU A 462 1.36 -6.77 5.12
C GLU A 462 2.17 -8.02 4.81
N LYS A 463 1.57 -9.21 4.94
CA LYS A 463 2.22 -10.48 4.61
C LYS A 463 2.72 -10.49 3.18
N ARG A 464 1.91 -10.03 2.23
CA ARG A 464 2.29 -9.97 0.82
C ARG A 464 3.43 -8.98 0.55
N THR A 465 3.40 -7.83 1.19
CA THR A 465 4.48 -6.83 1.12
C THR A 465 5.77 -7.40 1.68
N HIS A 466 5.68 -8.07 2.81
CA HIS A 466 6.79 -8.71 3.47
C HIS A 466 7.43 -9.84 2.63
N GLU A 467 6.63 -10.71 2.04
CA GLU A 467 7.10 -11.77 1.15
C GLU A 467 7.85 -11.22 -0.08
N ARG A 468 7.38 -10.11 -0.65
CA ARG A 468 8.08 -9.41 -1.73
C ARG A 468 9.43 -8.87 -1.29
N GLU A 469 9.51 -8.31 -0.10
CA GLU A 469 10.73 -7.76 0.44
C GLU A 469 11.78 -8.81 0.75
N ILE A 470 11.38 -9.95 1.33
CA ILE A 470 12.27 -11.10 1.54
C ILE A 470 12.90 -11.54 0.23
N LYS A 471 12.12 -11.57 -0.87
CA LYS A 471 12.62 -11.91 -2.20
C LYS A 471 13.68 -10.91 -2.70
N ASN A 472 13.67 -9.68 -2.22
CA ASN A 472 14.58 -8.60 -2.63
C ASN A 472 15.79 -8.39 -1.71
N VAL A 473 15.76 -8.94 -0.50
CA VAL A 473 16.92 -8.89 0.40
C VAL A 473 17.89 -10.02 0.03
N SER A 474 19.07 -9.66 -0.43
CA SER A 474 20.10 -10.61 -0.87
C SER A 474 21.32 -10.66 0.05
N GLY A 475 22.09 -11.74 -0.05
CA GLY A 475 23.35 -11.91 0.67
C GLY A 475 23.19 -12.21 2.17
N PRO A 476 24.22 -11.97 2.99
CA PRO A 476 24.25 -12.35 4.40
C PRO A 476 23.16 -11.64 5.24
N TYR A 477 22.68 -10.49 4.79
CA TYR A 477 21.63 -9.73 5.47
C TYR A 477 20.24 -10.36 5.34
N ARG A 478 20.05 -11.29 4.39
CA ARG A 478 18.80 -12.04 4.26
C ARG A 478 18.47 -12.84 5.52
N ALA A 479 19.46 -13.46 6.14
CA ALA A 479 19.29 -14.20 7.38
C ALA A 479 18.82 -13.31 8.56
N ILE A 480 19.24 -12.04 8.59
CA ILE A 480 18.73 -11.06 9.57
C ILE A 480 17.25 -10.78 9.30
N TRP A 481 16.91 -10.52 8.03
CA TRP A 481 15.55 -10.23 7.61
C TRP A 481 14.58 -11.37 7.92
N GLU A 482 14.96 -12.60 7.58
CA GLU A 482 14.16 -13.81 7.84
C GLU A 482 13.96 -14.03 9.35
N ARG A 483 15.03 -13.85 10.17
CA ARG A 483 14.96 -13.99 11.62
C ARG A 483 13.98 -13.00 12.27
N GLN A 484 13.88 -11.79 11.73
CA GLN A 484 13.00 -10.72 12.22
C GLN A 484 11.62 -10.73 11.57
N ASN A 485 11.39 -11.61 10.59
CA ASN A 485 10.16 -11.65 9.83
C ASN A 485 9.84 -10.30 9.16
N GLY A 486 10.91 -9.56 8.69
CA GLY A 486 10.81 -8.22 8.10
C GLY A 486 10.30 -7.12 9.01
N ARG A 487 10.33 -7.35 10.31
CA ARG A 487 9.89 -6.37 11.31
C ARG A 487 11.07 -5.63 11.92
N CYS A 488 10.83 -4.37 12.24
CA CYS A 488 11.81 -3.55 12.95
C CYS A 488 12.08 -4.13 14.36
N TYR A 489 13.36 -4.29 14.69
CA TYR A 489 13.77 -4.83 15.98
C TYR A 489 13.31 -3.94 17.15
N TYR A 490 13.26 -2.62 16.96
CA TYR A 490 12.90 -1.69 18.03
C TYR A 490 11.39 -1.52 18.23
N CYS A 491 10.64 -1.28 17.13
CA CYS A 491 9.21 -1.00 17.25
C CYS A 491 8.29 -2.19 16.90
N GLY A 492 8.86 -3.33 16.44
CA GLY A 492 8.11 -4.53 16.09
C GLY A 492 7.24 -4.41 14.82
N ARG A 493 7.22 -3.25 14.16
CA ARG A 493 6.42 -3.01 12.95
C ARG A 493 7.08 -3.54 11.71
N PRO A 494 6.32 -3.91 10.66
CA PRO A 494 6.88 -4.22 9.36
C PRO A 494 7.73 -3.07 8.82
N ILE A 495 8.88 -3.40 8.24
CA ILE A 495 9.69 -2.45 7.51
C ILE A 495 9.21 -2.49 6.05
N LEU A 496 8.56 -1.44 5.59
CA LEU A 496 8.01 -1.37 4.23
C LEU A 496 9.09 -1.04 3.19
N PRO A 497 8.88 -1.39 1.90
CA PRO A 497 9.86 -1.17 0.82
C PRO A 497 10.34 0.26 0.67
N ASP A 498 9.45 1.21 0.88
CA ASP A 498 9.68 2.64 0.75
C ASP A 498 10.22 3.30 2.03
N GLN A 499 10.31 2.53 3.13
CA GLN A 499 10.82 3.04 4.40
C GLN A 499 12.35 2.89 4.47
N PRO A 500 13.09 3.99 4.76
CA PRO A 500 14.51 3.92 5.03
C PRO A 500 14.81 2.99 6.21
N ARG A 501 15.72 2.06 6.00
CA ARG A 501 16.14 1.07 7.01
C ARG A 501 17.65 1.03 7.18
N THR A 502 18.09 0.63 8.35
CA THR A 502 19.49 0.40 8.67
C THR A 502 19.64 -0.84 9.54
N THR A 503 20.87 -1.29 9.73
CA THR A 503 21.16 -2.36 10.69
C THR A 503 21.83 -1.80 11.93
N VAL A 504 21.42 -2.30 13.09
CA VAL A 504 22.02 -1.96 14.39
C VAL A 504 22.61 -3.21 15.04
N PRO A 505 23.71 -3.11 15.80
CA PRO A 505 24.24 -4.23 16.54
C PRO A 505 23.29 -4.60 17.70
N LEU A 506 23.11 -5.91 17.92
CA LEU A 506 22.34 -6.43 19.08
C LEU A 506 23.13 -6.32 20.38
N ASP A 507 24.43 -6.44 20.28
CA ASP A 507 25.38 -6.35 21.40
C ASP A 507 26.54 -5.42 20.97
N LEU A 508 26.62 -4.26 21.61
CA LEU A 508 27.63 -3.23 21.32
C LEU A 508 29.06 -3.65 21.71
N SER A 509 29.21 -4.64 22.59
CA SER A 509 30.51 -5.16 23.00
C SER A 509 31.15 -6.10 21.96
N ARG A 510 30.39 -6.51 20.93
CA ARG A 510 30.81 -7.42 19.89
C ARG A 510 30.91 -6.72 18.54
N PRO A 511 31.84 -7.12 17.67
CA PRO A 511 31.94 -6.54 16.34
C PRO A 511 30.66 -6.80 15.52
N PRO A 512 30.31 -5.90 14.60
CA PRO A 512 29.17 -6.06 13.69
C PRO A 512 29.29 -7.35 12.89
N SER A 513 28.28 -8.20 12.96
CA SER A 513 28.18 -9.46 12.21
C SER A 513 26.71 -9.76 11.92
N VAL A 514 26.42 -10.65 10.97
CA VAL A 514 25.05 -11.08 10.67
C VAL A 514 24.31 -11.62 11.90
N ARG A 515 25.03 -12.30 12.81
CA ARG A 515 24.48 -12.82 14.06
C ARG A 515 24.25 -11.73 15.10
N ASN A 516 25.08 -10.68 15.06
CA ASN A 516 25.03 -9.54 16.00
C ASN A 516 24.36 -8.29 15.39
N SER A 517 23.52 -8.43 14.36
CA SER A 517 22.83 -7.29 13.75
C SER A 517 21.35 -7.53 13.64
N ALA A 518 20.57 -6.45 13.70
CA ALA A 518 19.15 -6.43 13.46
C ALA A 518 18.76 -5.27 12.53
N TYR A 519 17.72 -5.46 11.71
CA TYR A 519 17.12 -4.38 10.92
C TYR A 519 16.20 -3.53 11.79
N VAL A 520 16.31 -2.24 11.61
CA VAL A 520 15.41 -1.24 12.21
C VAL A 520 15.01 -0.19 11.17
N HIS A 521 13.88 0.48 11.35
CA HIS A 521 13.62 1.70 10.61
C HIS A 521 14.70 2.72 10.93
N GLN A 522 15.13 3.48 9.95
CA GLN A 522 16.16 4.50 10.18
C GLN A 522 15.74 5.52 11.25
N ILE A 523 14.46 5.88 11.28
CA ILE A 523 13.91 6.78 12.31
C ILE A 523 13.97 6.13 13.71
N CYS A 524 13.76 4.83 13.83
CA CYS A 524 13.87 4.13 15.10
C CYS A 524 15.33 4.05 15.60
N ALA A 525 16.31 3.98 14.67
CA ALA A 525 17.72 4.04 15.03
C ALA A 525 18.15 5.43 15.53
N LEU A 526 17.55 6.50 15.03
CA LEU A 526 17.85 7.87 15.42
C LEU A 526 17.22 8.25 16.77
N SER A 527 16.07 7.65 17.13
CA SER A 527 15.38 7.93 18.40
C SER A 527 16.01 7.27 19.63
N GLU A 528 16.92 6.31 19.47
CA GLU A 528 17.58 5.65 20.60
C GLU A 528 18.76 6.42 21.22
N THR A 529 19.20 7.51 20.64
CA THR A 529 20.25 8.35 21.25
C THR A 529 19.77 9.12 22.48
N GLU A 530 18.46 9.11 22.79
CA GLU A 530 17.87 9.87 23.92
C GLU A 530 16.92 9.08 24.82
N VAL A 531 16.60 7.81 24.56
CA VAL A 531 15.65 7.05 25.40
C VAL A 531 16.37 6.07 26.29
N ILE A 532 16.52 6.47 27.54
CA ILE A 532 16.87 5.58 28.67
C ILE A 532 15.81 4.47 28.73
N ARG A 533 16.27 3.22 28.60
CA ARG A 533 15.45 2.01 28.69
C ARG A 533 14.65 1.99 29.99
N THR A 534 13.35 2.04 29.88
CA THR A 534 12.46 1.49 30.89
C THR A 534 11.83 0.21 30.31
N ASP A 535 12.28 -0.92 30.80
CA ASP A 535 11.98 -2.29 30.35
C ASP A 535 10.52 -2.74 30.59
N LYS A 536 9.53 -1.88 30.60
CA LYS A 536 8.19 -2.30 31.05
C LYS A 536 6.97 -1.93 30.20
N ASP A 537 7.07 -1.20 29.08
CA ASP A 537 5.84 -0.74 28.39
C ASP A 537 5.83 -0.79 26.84
N ILE A 538 6.37 -1.85 26.24
CA ILE A 538 6.26 -2.05 24.78
C ILE A 538 4.90 -2.65 24.34
N SER A 539 4.06 -3.08 25.28
CA SER A 539 2.77 -3.71 24.98
C SER A 539 1.70 -2.77 24.36
N TYR A 540 1.92 -1.46 24.37
CA TYR A 540 0.96 -0.46 23.90
C TYR A 540 1.15 -0.02 22.43
N LEU A 541 2.18 -0.47 21.74
CA LEU A 541 2.54 -0.03 20.37
C LEU A 541 2.28 -1.05 19.27
N ARG A 542 1.48 -2.07 19.50
CA ARG A 542 1.04 -2.95 18.42
C ARG A 542 -0.04 -2.24 17.61
N PRO A 543 0.05 -2.25 16.25
CA PRO A 543 -1.09 -1.85 15.44
C PRO A 543 -2.32 -2.62 15.92
N PHE A 544 -3.46 -1.94 15.93
CA PHE A 544 -4.73 -2.55 16.30
C PHE A 544 -5.08 -3.58 15.22
N ASP A 545 -4.62 -4.80 15.40
CA ASP A 545 -4.91 -5.94 14.56
C ASP A 545 -6.11 -6.66 15.14
N VAL A 546 -7.27 -6.38 14.55
CA VAL A 546 -8.54 -7.00 14.96
C VAL A 546 -8.44 -8.52 14.93
N MET A 547 -7.71 -9.09 13.96
CA MET A 547 -7.55 -10.54 13.86
C MET A 547 -6.62 -11.08 14.94
N SER A 548 -5.52 -10.40 15.28
CA SER A 548 -4.66 -10.84 16.39
C SER A 548 -5.34 -10.67 17.75
N ILE A 549 -6.24 -9.70 17.89
CA ILE A 549 -7.10 -9.58 19.06
C ILE A 549 -8.09 -10.74 19.13
N LEU A 550 -8.74 -11.07 18.02
CA LEU A 550 -9.67 -12.19 17.92
C LEU A 550 -8.96 -13.54 18.13
N GLU A 551 -7.77 -13.73 17.57
CA GLU A 551 -6.94 -14.91 17.82
C GLU A 551 -6.43 -14.99 19.26
N ASN A 552 -6.02 -13.86 19.87
CA ASN A 552 -5.65 -13.83 21.27
C ASN A 552 -6.86 -14.09 22.18
N ILE A 553 -8.02 -13.59 21.83
CA ILE A 553 -9.28 -13.89 22.52
C ILE A 553 -9.59 -15.38 22.36
N ALA A 554 -9.49 -15.94 21.13
CA ALA A 554 -9.73 -17.36 20.89
C ALA A 554 -8.73 -18.26 21.63
N ARG A 555 -7.42 -17.94 21.60
CA ARG A 555 -6.39 -18.67 22.37
C ARG A 555 -6.60 -18.56 23.88
N GLN A 556 -7.11 -17.43 24.39
CA GLN A 556 -7.45 -17.29 25.80
C GLN A 556 -8.72 -18.06 26.18
N MET A 557 -9.58 -18.37 25.20
CA MET A 557 -10.77 -19.20 25.38
C MET A 557 -10.47 -20.70 25.28
N ASP A 558 -9.46 -21.11 24.52
CA ASP A 558 -9.03 -22.52 24.38
C ASP A 558 -8.01 -22.96 25.44
N THR A 559 -7.38 -22.04 26.15
CA THR A 559 -6.60 -22.37 27.33
C THR A 559 -7.59 -22.74 28.44
N PRO A 560 -7.50 -23.93 29.07
CA PRO A 560 -8.35 -24.24 30.19
C PRO A 560 -8.09 -23.18 31.26
N VAL A 561 -9.08 -22.30 31.41
CA VAL A 561 -9.06 -21.28 32.45
C VAL A 561 -8.94 -22.06 33.75
N ARG A 562 -7.81 -21.95 34.45
CA ARG A 562 -7.76 -22.34 35.86
C ARG A 562 -8.94 -21.64 36.50
N ALA A 563 -9.95 -22.43 36.84
CA ALA A 563 -11.17 -21.93 37.46
C ALA A 563 -10.77 -21.02 38.60
N LYS A 564 -11.08 -19.74 38.47
CA LYS A 564 -10.90 -18.81 39.61
C LYS A 564 -11.65 -19.43 40.77
N PRO A 565 -11.11 -19.39 41.96
CA PRO A 565 -11.81 -19.95 43.13
C PRO A 565 -13.21 -19.33 43.18
N PRO A 566 -14.24 -20.14 43.44
CA PRO A 566 -15.63 -19.69 43.46
C PRO A 566 -15.75 -18.49 44.41
N ILE A 567 -16.53 -17.49 44.02
CA ILE A 567 -16.84 -16.34 44.86
C ILE A 567 -17.67 -16.85 46.03
N GLY A 568 -17.04 -16.96 47.18
CA GLY A 568 -17.69 -17.40 48.43
C GLY A 568 -18.58 -16.32 49.05
N PRO A 569 -19.41 -16.66 50.05
CA PRO A 569 -20.27 -15.73 50.74
C PRO A 569 -19.54 -14.57 51.41
N ASP A 570 -18.24 -14.73 51.68
CA ASP A 570 -17.39 -13.71 52.32
C ASP A 570 -16.86 -12.63 51.34
N TRP A 571 -17.19 -12.74 50.05
CA TRP A 571 -16.77 -11.75 49.08
C TRP A 571 -17.50 -10.41 49.33
N LYS A 572 -16.73 -9.32 49.47
CA LYS A 572 -17.22 -8.00 49.89
C LYS A 572 -18.37 -7.42 49.05
N TYR A 573 -18.55 -7.84 47.78
CA TYR A 573 -19.65 -7.40 46.92
C TYR A 573 -20.75 -8.47 46.77
N HIS A 574 -20.78 -9.49 47.60
CA HIS A 574 -21.76 -10.56 47.54
C HIS A 574 -23.22 -10.08 47.65
N LYS A 575 -23.49 -9.10 48.51
CA LYS A 575 -24.84 -8.49 48.65
C LYS A 575 -25.30 -7.78 47.39
N LEU A 576 -24.37 -7.11 46.68
CA LEU A 576 -24.66 -6.47 45.39
C LEU A 576 -24.98 -7.51 44.31
N LYS A 577 -24.28 -8.64 44.29
CA LYS A 577 -24.58 -9.78 43.44
C LYS A 577 -25.97 -10.37 43.74
N GLN A 578 -26.33 -10.54 44.99
CA GLN A 578 -27.67 -11.00 45.40
C GLN A 578 -28.78 -10.04 44.98
N TYR A 579 -28.53 -8.73 44.93
CA TYR A 579 -29.45 -7.76 44.38
C TYR A 579 -29.70 -8.03 42.93
N PHE A 580 -28.67 -8.14 42.10
CA PHE A 580 -28.83 -8.38 40.66
C PHE A 580 -29.41 -9.75 40.34
N SER A 581 -29.16 -10.80 41.11
CA SER A 581 -29.75 -12.11 40.93
C SER A 581 -31.28 -12.12 41.16
N LYS A 582 -31.77 -11.23 42.01
CA LYS A 582 -33.21 -11.08 42.32
C LYS A 582 -33.89 -10.03 41.45
N CYS A 583 -33.12 -9.24 40.72
CA CYS A 583 -33.64 -8.17 39.89
C CYS A 583 -34.18 -8.71 38.56
N SER A 584 -35.47 -8.44 38.27
CA SER A 584 -36.15 -8.88 37.03
C SER A 584 -36.25 -7.77 35.96
N ALA A 585 -35.84 -6.55 36.30
CA ALA A 585 -35.97 -5.40 35.41
C ALA A 585 -34.99 -5.46 34.24
N ALA A 586 -35.44 -5.19 33.02
CA ALA A 586 -34.62 -5.13 31.82
C ALA A 586 -33.55 -3.99 31.86
N SER A 587 -33.81 -2.95 32.66
CA SER A 587 -32.88 -1.83 32.85
C SER A 587 -33.00 -1.28 34.29
N VAL A 588 -31.84 -1.08 34.92
CA VAL A 588 -31.75 -0.55 36.28
C VAL A 588 -30.74 0.59 36.31
N THR A 589 -31.13 1.72 36.89
CA THR A 589 -30.22 2.83 37.15
C THR A 589 -30.03 2.98 38.66
N LEU A 590 -28.76 2.89 39.11
CA LEU A 590 -28.40 3.03 40.52
C LEU A 590 -27.42 4.20 40.70
N THR A 591 -27.62 4.95 41.81
CA THR A 591 -26.64 5.93 42.24
C THR A 591 -25.48 5.24 43.00
N PHE A 592 -24.35 5.87 43.12
CA PHE A 592 -23.20 5.34 43.90
C PHE A 592 -23.60 5.06 45.34
N ARG A 593 -24.48 5.92 45.95
CA ARG A 593 -25.00 5.71 47.31
C ARG A 593 -25.91 4.47 47.40
N GLU A 594 -26.71 4.22 46.38
CA GLU A 594 -27.53 3.00 46.36
C GLU A 594 -26.67 1.75 46.16
N ILE A 595 -25.64 1.81 45.33
CA ILE A 595 -24.69 0.70 45.15
C ILE A 595 -23.97 0.39 46.46
N GLU A 596 -23.54 1.40 47.21
CA GLU A 596 -22.94 1.25 48.55
C GLU A 596 -23.93 0.64 49.57
N LYS A 597 -25.16 1.12 49.57
CA LYS A 597 -26.25 0.62 50.44
C LYS A 597 -26.59 -0.85 50.12
N LEU A 598 -26.75 -1.17 48.83
CA LEU A 598 -27.05 -2.52 48.36
C LEU A 598 -25.87 -3.48 48.52
N GLY A 599 -24.67 -3.01 48.29
CA GLY A 599 -23.45 -3.79 48.44
C GLY A 599 -22.97 -3.95 49.91
N GLY A 600 -23.41 -3.05 50.79
CA GLY A 600 -22.98 -3.01 52.21
C GLY A 600 -21.52 -2.58 52.38
N VAL A 601 -20.88 -2.02 51.35
CA VAL A 601 -19.48 -1.61 51.32
C VAL A 601 -19.33 -0.24 50.70
N PRO A 602 -18.58 0.72 51.30
CA PRO A 602 -18.32 2.01 50.67
C PRO A 602 -17.47 1.87 49.42
N LEU A 603 -17.79 2.65 48.39
CA LEU A 603 -17.00 2.76 47.16
C LEU A 603 -15.74 3.59 47.44
N PRO A 604 -14.56 3.16 46.99
CA PRO A 604 -13.34 3.94 47.15
C PRO A 604 -13.42 5.23 46.35
N GLU A 605 -12.63 6.22 46.73
CA GLU A 605 -12.63 7.55 46.05
C GLU A 605 -12.29 7.46 44.55
N THR A 606 -11.43 6.48 44.19
CA THR A 606 -11.12 6.18 42.78
C THR A 606 -12.31 5.75 41.97
N ALA A 607 -13.31 5.09 42.56
CA ALA A 607 -14.56 4.74 41.90
C ALA A 607 -15.39 5.97 41.50
N ARG A 608 -15.27 7.06 42.25
CA ARG A 608 -16.00 8.31 42.06
C ARG A 608 -15.34 9.23 41.03
N ARG A 609 -14.05 9.05 40.78
CA ARG A 609 -13.23 9.90 39.90
C ARG A 609 -12.80 9.27 38.57
N SER A 610 -12.81 7.94 38.48
CA SER A 610 -12.27 7.22 37.31
C SER A 610 -13.29 6.27 36.69
N LYS A 611 -13.63 6.48 35.42
CA LYS A 611 -14.43 5.51 34.63
C LYS A 611 -13.77 4.14 34.58
N GLN A 612 -12.45 4.09 34.49
CA GLN A 612 -11.67 2.84 34.37
C GLN A 612 -11.81 1.94 35.60
N TRP A 613 -12.16 2.48 36.74
CA TRP A 613 -12.36 1.69 37.96
C TRP A 613 -13.57 0.74 37.84
N TRP A 614 -14.59 1.11 37.10
CA TRP A 614 -15.83 0.36 36.93
C TRP A 614 -15.74 -0.77 35.93
N TYR A 615 -14.66 -0.80 35.10
CA TYR A 615 -14.45 -1.85 34.13
C TYR A 615 -13.66 -3.02 34.74
N PRO A 616 -13.96 -4.30 34.37
CA PRO A 616 -13.27 -5.47 34.92
C PRO A 616 -11.78 -5.46 34.55
N ARG A 617 -10.90 -5.38 35.54
CA ARG A 617 -9.46 -5.58 35.38
C ARG A 617 -9.05 -6.94 35.94
N LYS A 618 -8.08 -7.62 35.31
CA LYS A 618 -7.67 -9.00 35.60
C LYS A 618 -7.20 -9.23 37.05
N GLU A 619 -6.78 -8.21 37.83
CA GLU A 619 -6.07 -8.42 39.07
C GLU A 619 -6.60 -7.72 40.33
N TYR A 620 -7.35 -6.59 40.23
CA TYR A 620 -7.62 -5.79 41.46
C TYR A 620 -9.08 -5.36 41.71
N ASN A 621 -9.98 -5.45 40.74
CA ASN A 621 -11.35 -5.01 40.95
C ASN A 621 -12.38 -5.98 40.37
N ARG A 622 -12.97 -6.76 41.25
CA ARG A 622 -13.97 -7.78 40.91
C ARG A 622 -15.42 -7.29 41.08
N ILE A 623 -15.66 -5.99 41.32
CA ILE A 623 -17.03 -5.49 41.55
C ILE A 623 -17.95 -5.78 40.38
N ALA A 624 -17.44 -5.72 39.13
CA ALA A 624 -18.18 -6.00 37.93
C ALA A 624 -18.76 -7.42 37.85
N GLU A 625 -18.16 -8.38 38.57
CA GLU A 625 -18.70 -9.74 38.66
C GLU A 625 -20.05 -9.80 39.40
N ALA A 626 -20.41 -8.76 40.17
CA ALA A 626 -21.67 -8.69 40.88
C ALA A 626 -22.90 -8.57 39.94
N TRP A 627 -22.74 -8.00 38.78
CA TRP A 627 -23.82 -7.85 37.79
C TRP A 627 -23.59 -8.67 36.52
N ILE A 628 -22.36 -8.85 36.05
CA ILE A 628 -22.06 -9.60 34.83
C ILE A 628 -22.46 -11.08 34.97
N THR A 629 -22.19 -11.70 36.12
CA THR A 629 -22.60 -13.10 36.34
C THR A 629 -24.11 -13.29 36.40
N GLU A 630 -24.88 -12.23 36.57
CA GLU A 630 -26.33 -12.22 36.65
C GLU A 630 -27.00 -11.73 35.34
N GLY A 631 -26.21 -11.60 34.27
CA GLY A 631 -26.69 -11.25 32.95
C GLY A 631 -26.91 -9.75 32.72
N TYR A 632 -26.36 -8.90 33.59
CA TYR A 632 -26.44 -7.45 33.41
C TYR A 632 -25.09 -6.90 32.90
N TYR A 633 -25.15 -5.86 32.08
CA TYR A 633 -23.99 -5.10 31.65
C TYR A 633 -24.18 -3.61 31.90
N MET A 634 -23.11 -2.88 32.07
CA MET A 634 -23.11 -1.45 32.30
C MET A 634 -23.30 -0.68 30.97
N LYS A 635 -24.48 -0.08 30.77
CA LYS A 635 -24.82 0.67 29.55
C LYS A 635 -24.32 2.12 29.60
N LYS A 636 -24.44 2.77 30.74
CA LYS A 636 -24.09 4.20 30.89
C LYS A 636 -23.54 4.46 32.28
N LEU A 637 -22.40 5.14 32.35
CA LEU A 637 -21.79 5.62 33.58
C LEU A 637 -21.66 7.14 33.53
N ASN A 638 -22.28 7.82 34.48
CA ASN A 638 -22.15 9.26 34.68
C ASN A 638 -21.48 9.54 36.04
N LEU A 639 -20.18 9.90 36.00
CA LEU A 639 -19.42 10.19 37.20
C LEU A 639 -19.85 11.48 37.90
N ASN A 640 -20.31 12.49 37.14
CA ASN A 640 -20.72 13.78 37.68
C ASN A 640 -21.98 13.65 38.52
N ASP A 641 -22.96 12.85 38.05
CA ASP A 641 -24.22 12.58 38.74
C ASP A 641 -24.11 11.39 39.71
N GLY A 642 -22.98 10.68 39.69
CA GLY A 642 -22.75 9.48 40.47
C GLY A 642 -23.78 8.36 40.18
N LYS A 643 -24.11 8.13 38.89
CA LYS A 643 -25.14 7.18 38.48
C LYS A 643 -24.64 6.18 37.46
N ILE A 644 -25.13 4.94 37.56
CA ILE A 644 -24.85 3.87 36.59
C ILE A 644 -26.17 3.25 36.14
N THR A 645 -26.30 3.04 34.83
CA THR A 645 -27.41 2.32 34.23
C THR A 645 -26.93 0.95 33.77
N PHE A 646 -27.58 -0.10 34.24
CA PHE A 646 -27.35 -1.49 33.86
C PHE A 646 -28.51 -1.98 33.01
N HIS A 647 -28.20 -2.83 31.99
CA HIS A 647 -29.19 -3.51 31.18
C HIS A 647 -29.01 -5.01 31.28
N ARG A 648 -30.12 -5.77 31.20
CA ARG A 648 -30.14 -7.23 31.12
C ARG A 648 -30.33 -7.64 29.68
N ASP A 649 -29.54 -8.63 29.20
CA ASP A 649 -29.72 -9.20 27.85
C ASP A 649 -31.03 -10.02 27.80
N GLY A 650 -31.90 -9.67 26.83
CA GLY A 650 -33.05 -10.50 26.48
C GLY A 650 -32.61 -11.76 25.69
N GLU A 651 -33.34 -12.84 25.87
CA GLU A 651 -33.11 -14.15 25.23
C GLU A 651 -33.15 -14.08 23.68
N GLY A 652 -32.09 -13.64 23.02
CA GLY A 652 -32.11 -13.57 21.57
C GLY A 652 -30.74 -13.53 20.89
N VAL A 653 -29.67 -13.22 21.59
CA VAL A 653 -28.35 -12.95 21.00
C VAL A 653 -27.30 -14.04 21.28
N SER A 654 -27.71 -15.18 21.82
CA SER A 654 -26.79 -16.17 22.43
C SER A 654 -26.10 -17.15 21.46
N LYS A 655 -26.02 -16.88 20.15
CA LYS A 655 -25.35 -17.81 19.21
C LYS A 655 -24.00 -17.36 18.66
N LEU A 656 -23.58 -16.14 18.95
CA LEU A 656 -22.24 -15.65 18.59
C LEU A 656 -21.49 -15.22 19.84
N ARG A 657 -20.35 -15.83 20.13
CA ARG A 657 -19.52 -15.54 21.33
C ARG A 657 -18.97 -14.10 21.40
N ILE A 658 -18.96 -13.38 20.28
CA ILE A 658 -18.52 -11.96 20.18
C ILE A 658 -19.45 -11.01 20.95
N PRO A 659 -20.79 -11.17 20.92
CA PRO A 659 -21.69 -10.37 21.73
C PRO A 659 -21.41 -10.41 23.23
N ASP A 660 -20.94 -11.52 23.75
CA ASP A 660 -20.62 -11.65 25.18
C ASP A 660 -19.43 -10.77 25.59
N VAL A 661 -18.44 -10.57 24.71
CA VAL A 661 -17.25 -9.75 24.97
C VAL A 661 -17.62 -8.27 24.91
N ILE A 662 -18.49 -7.89 23.98
CA ILE A 662 -19.04 -6.53 23.85
C ILE A 662 -19.96 -6.21 25.05
N ALA A 663 -20.89 -7.11 25.36
CA ALA A 663 -21.85 -6.97 26.46
C ALA A 663 -21.17 -6.92 27.83
N LYS A 664 -20.01 -7.55 27.96
CA LYS A 664 -19.18 -7.52 29.20
C LYS A 664 -18.38 -6.24 29.39
N GLY A 665 -18.48 -5.28 28.44
CA GLY A 665 -17.72 -4.03 28.51
C GLY A 665 -16.19 -4.23 28.52
N LEU A 666 -15.70 -5.32 27.92
CA LEU A 666 -14.28 -5.66 27.85
C LEU A 666 -13.54 -4.89 26.77
N LEU A 667 -14.28 -4.20 25.89
CA LEU A 667 -13.77 -3.41 24.79
C LEU A 667 -14.13 -1.92 24.98
N PRO A 668 -13.24 -0.99 24.62
CA PRO A 668 -13.57 0.43 24.59
C PRO A 668 -14.60 0.73 23.49
N ASP A 669 -15.40 1.79 23.66
CA ASP A 669 -16.52 2.15 22.77
C ASP A 669 -16.16 2.23 21.27
N ASN A 670 -14.94 2.67 20.97
CA ASN A 670 -14.42 2.70 19.60
C ASN A 670 -14.16 1.29 19.03
N ALA A 671 -13.75 0.34 19.86
CA ALA A 671 -13.53 -1.04 19.44
C ALA A 671 -14.84 -1.82 19.26
N VAL A 672 -15.87 -1.46 20.04
CA VAL A 672 -17.23 -1.99 19.86
C VAL A 672 -17.80 -1.55 18.51
N PHE A 673 -17.67 -0.27 18.17
CA PHE A 673 -18.10 0.27 16.89
C PHE A 673 -17.36 -0.37 15.68
N GLU A 674 -16.05 -0.60 15.83
CA GLU A 674 -15.24 -1.26 14.80
C GLU A 674 -15.65 -2.73 14.60
N LEU A 675 -15.95 -3.45 15.68
CA LEU A 675 -16.43 -4.83 15.63
C LEU A 675 -17.83 -4.94 15.00
N GLU A 676 -18.76 -4.06 15.34
CA GLU A 676 -20.07 -4.00 14.73
C GLU A 676 -19.98 -3.70 13.24
N THR A 677 -19.10 -2.77 12.86
CA THR A 677 -18.86 -2.42 11.46
C THR A 677 -18.25 -3.58 10.68
N PHE A 678 -17.32 -4.33 11.30
CA PHE A 678 -16.71 -5.53 10.72
C PHE A 678 -17.73 -6.69 10.60
N MET A 679 -18.55 -6.89 11.59
CA MET A 679 -19.62 -7.91 11.56
C MET A 679 -20.63 -7.63 10.45
N ASP A 680 -21.07 -6.41 10.28
CA ASP A 680 -21.91 -5.98 9.18
C ASP A 680 -21.27 -6.24 7.81
N TYR A 681 -19.97 -5.99 7.69
CA TYR A 681 -19.19 -6.31 6.50
C TYR A 681 -19.16 -7.83 6.21
N ILE A 682 -18.90 -8.66 7.22
CA ILE A 682 -18.87 -10.12 7.11
C ILE A 682 -20.26 -10.67 6.74
N ILE A 683 -21.30 -10.19 7.40
CA ILE A 683 -22.69 -10.58 7.11
C ILE A 683 -23.05 -10.29 5.65
N LYS A 684 -22.72 -9.09 5.16
CA LYS A 684 -22.93 -8.71 3.76
C LYS A 684 -22.05 -9.49 2.78
N LYS A 685 -20.77 -9.72 3.12
CA LYS A 685 -19.81 -10.39 2.25
C LYS A 685 -20.12 -11.87 2.03
N TYR A 686 -20.66 -12.52 3.03
CA TYR A 686 -20.92 -13.98 3.01
C TYR A 686 -22.41 -14.34 3.00
N GLY A 687 -23.31 -13.33 2.88
CA GLY A 687 -24.75 -13.55 2.84
C GLY A 687 -25.30 -14.21 4.11
N LEU A 688 -24.68 -13.97 5.25
CA LEU A 688 -25.12 -14.48 6.54
C LEU A 688 -26.22 -13.55 7.06
N GLN A 689 -27.49 -13.92 6.90
CA GLN A 689 -28.64 -13.29 7.58
C GLN A 689 -28.93 -13.98 8.90
#